data_52032d18f79fa16a2b4de9d71eebb6c1
#
_entry.id   52032d18f79fa16a2b4de9d71eebb6c1
#
_cell.length_a   1.000
_cell.length_b   1.000
_cell.length_c   1.000
_cell.angle_alpha   90.00
_cell.angle_beta   90.00
_cell.angle_gamma   90.00
#
_symmetry.space_group_name_H-M   'P 1'
#
loop_
_entity.id
_entity.type
_entity.pdbx_description
1 polymer ?
#
loop_
_entity_poly.entity_id
_entity_poly.type
_entity_poly.pdbx_seq_one_letter_code
_entity_poly.pdbx_strand_id
1 'polypeptide(L)'
;EILIGLVGSEMCIRDRLKGVEVVAQKPLVKVDVDKIEYNIEDDPDSKSNSILEMLRKVPLVTVDGEDNVQVNGSSSFKIHVNGKPNNMMSNNPKEVLKSMPANTIKYIEVITSPGAKYDAEGIGGILNIVTVGSGFEGYTATFRGNANNNGVGAGTYAMVKQGKLTVSANYNYNYNNSPRSYSDSYRENYEPDKENEKYLESESSSKSKGNFQYGNLEASYEIDTLRLLTVAFGMYGSSDKSNSDGNTIMHGADRQDFAYRYRTDNHGKGSWYSINGNIDYQRTSRKNKERMITFSYKINSQPQTNDSYNTYLDIEPDENKLDIIKELSLKNFHSDGKTNTMEQTFQVDYTTPIGKLHTIETGAKYIFRRNSSDNRFYEAEGASENYAYNENRSSEYRHLNHILSAYAGYTLKYKGFTFKPGLRYEQTIQEVKYLVGPGENFDSNFSDLVPSVSLGIKLGKTQNLRGGYNMRIWRPGIWNLNPYFDNQNPMFISQGNPNLKSEKSHSFDLSYSSFTSKFNINLSLRHSFNNNGIERISRLITDKDGEIFEGGHKAPYGALYSTYGNIGKSRETGLNFYLNWNASPKTRIYVNGRGNYSDLRSPAQELHNYGWNASAYGGIQQTLPGKVRLSLNGGGSTPRISLQGKGSGYSYYSLGLSRSFLKEERLSLNIYCSNVLEKYRTYNNHTEGANFISKSSSKYPSRYYGFSISYRLGELKASVKKAARSIDNDDVKGGGGGGNTGGGGGQ
;
A
#
# COMPACT_ATOMS: atom_id res chain seq x y z
N GLU A 1 -75.45 40.43 44.24
CA GLU A 1 -75.06 41.66 43.54
C GLU A 1 -73.95 41.41 42.56
N ILE A 2 -74.17 41.88 41.40
CA ILE A 2 -73.45 41.67 40.17
C ILE A 2 -72.21 42.59 40.10
N LEU A 3 -71.05 42.11 39.74
CA LEU A 3 -70.05 42.99 39.13
C LEU A 3 -69.34 42.25 37.94
N ILE A 4 -69.59 42.81 36.79
CA ILE A 4 -68.99 42.46 35.51
C ILE A 4 -67.59 43.10 35.48
N GLY A 5 -66.57 42.26 35.32
CA GLY A 5 -65.21 42.69 35.07
C GLY A 5 -64.75 42.32 33.64
N LEU A 6 -64.38 43.30 32.85
CA LEU A 6 -63.87 43.21 31.50
C LEU A 6 -62.66 42.30 31.41
N VAL A 7 -62.69 41.35 30.47
CA VAL A 7 -61.55 40.60 30.04
C VAL A 7 -60.85 41.38 28.93
N GLY A 8 -59.72 41.98 29.28
CA GLY A 8 -58.79 42.51 28.30
C GLY A 8 -57.93 41.34 27.69
N SER A 9 -58.13 41.10 26.48
CA SER A 9 -57.26 40.13 25.72
C SER A 9 -55.91 40.79 25.43
N GLU A 10 -54.93 40.54 26.24
CA GLU A 10 -53.55 40.82 25.88
C GLU A 10 -53.01 39.63 25.06
N MET A 11 -52.92 39.89 23.76
CA MET A 11 -52.26 39.01 22.83
C MET A 11 -50.75 39.12 22.99
N CYS A 12 -50.15 38.33 23.88
CA CYS A 12 -48.72 38.20 24.00
C CYS A 12 -48.19 37.50 22.72
N ILE A 13 -47.73 38.30 21.80
CA ILE A 13 -46.86 37.83 20.71
C ILE A 13 -45.54 37.41 21.34
N ARG A 14 -45.42 36.14 21.71
CA ARG A 14 -44.11 35.53 21.99
C ARG A 14 -43.36 35.42 20.67
N ASP A 15 -42.56 36.43 20.40
CA ASP A 15 -41.49 36.33 19.41
C ASP A 15 -40.54 35.23 19.87
N ARG A 16 -40.70 34.04 19.29
CA ARG A 16 -39.72 32.96 19.46
C ARG A 16 -38.47 33.38 18.73
N LEU A 17 -37.56 34.02 19.46
CA LEU A 17 -36.16 34.02 19.04
C LEU A 17 -35.79 32.58 18.70
N LYS A 18 -35.53 32.32 17.42
CA LYS A 18 -34.88 31.10 17.02
C LYS A 18 -33.58 31.00 17.79
N GLY A 19 -33.56 30.13 18.79
CA GLY A 19 -32.35 29.83 19.51
C GLY A 19 -31.25 29.53 18.48
N VAL A 20 -30.19 30.27 18.53
CA VAL A 20 -28.98 29.94 17.78
C VAL A 20 -28.46 28.66 18.42
N GLU A 21 -28.79 27.53 17.80
CA GLU A 21 -28.19 26.25 18.15
C GLU A 21 -26.71 26.33 17.76
N VAL A 22 -25.87 26.68 18.74
CA VAL A 22 -24.43 26.61 18.59
C VAL A 22 -24.08 25.12 18.57
N VAL A 23 -24.16 24.50 17.40
CA VAL A 23 -23.65 23.18 17.18
C VAL A 23 -22.12 23.27 17.23
N ALA A 24 -21.56 23.01 18.42
CA ALA A 24 -20.14 22.90 18.58
C ALA A 24 -19.66 21.75 17.69
N GLN A 25 -18.92 22.05 16.62
CA GLN A 25 -18.31 21.03 15.79
C GLN A 25 -17.41 20.16 16.67
N LYS A 26 -17.72 18.89 16.76
CA LYS A 26 -16.84 17.92 17.41
C LYS A 26 -15.48 17.94 16.71
N PRO A 27 -14.37 17.88 17.45
CA PRO A 27 -13.06 17.78 16.83
C PRO A 27 -13.00 16.51 15.97
N LEU A 28 -12.62 16.66 14.70
CA LEU A 28 -12.50 15.54 13.76
C LEU A 28 -11.33 14.61 14.09
N VAL A 29 -10.38 15.05 14.91
CA VAL A 29 -9.19 14.28 15.27
C VAL A 29 -9.14 14.08 16.77
N LYS A 30 -8.91 12.84 17.19
CA LYS A 30 -8.66 12.46 18.58
C LYS A 30 -7.35 11.67 18.64
N VAL A 31 -6.55 11.91 19.68
CA VAL A 31 -5.27 11.22 19.89
C VAL A 31 -5.31 10.36 21.12
N ASP A 32 -4.88 9.13 20.98
CA ASP A 32 -4.56 8.21 22.08
C ASP A 32 -3.05 7.89 22.07
N VAL A 33 -2.58 7.10 23.03
CA VAL A 33 -1.15 6.86 23.26
C VAL A 33 -0.45 6.15 22.08
N ASP A 34 -1.16 5.29 21.40
CA ASP A 34 -0.62 4.46 20.31
C ASP A 34 -1.25 4.75 18.94
N LYS A 35 -2.24 5.67 18.89
CA LYS A 35 -2.99 5.94 17.66
C LYS A 35 -3.54 7.36 17.58
N ILE A 36 -3.78 7.79 16.36
CA ILE A 36 -4.56 8.98 16.03
C ILE A 36 -5.86 8.53 15.37
N GLU A 37 -6.98 9.03 15.81
CA GLU A 37 -8.31 8.73 15.26
C GLU A 37 -8.84 9.95 14.49
N TYR A 38 -9.19 9.76 13.23
CA TYR A 38 -9.84 10.76 12.40
C TYR A 38 -11.30 10.40 12.18
N ASN A 39 -12.21 11.24 12.64
CA ASN A 39 -13.65 11.01 12.54
C ASN A 39 -14.14 11.32 11.11
N ILE A 40 -14.44 10.29 10.34
CA ILE A 40 -14.94 10.37 8.97
C ILE A 40 -16.45 10.66 8.98
N GLU A 41 -17.21 10.10 9.91
CA GLU A 41 -18.68 10.22 9.98
C GLU A 41 -19.12 11.68 10.12
N ASP A 42 -18.41 12.47 10.93
CA ASP A 42 -18.69 13.88 11.16
C ASP A 42 -18.04 14.81 10.09
N ASP A 43 -17.18 14.27 9.19
CA ASP A 43 -16.63 15.04 8.08
C ASP A 43 -17.65 15.14 6.91
N PRO A 44 -18.09 16.35 6.55
CA PRO A 44 -19.06 16.54 5.47
C PRO A 44 -18.67 15.89 4.14
N ASP A 45 -17.38 15.81 3.84
CA ASP A 45 -16.89 15.27 2.57
C ASP A 45 -16.98 13.73 2.48
N SER A 46 -17.19 13.06 3.62
CA SER A 46 -17.39 11.60 3.63
C SER A 46 -18.59 11.14 2.79
N LYS A 47 -19.56 12.01 2.58
CA LYS A 47 -20.79 11.70 1.86
C LYS A 47 -20.60 11.50 0.35
N SER A 48 -19.59 12.15 -0.23
CA SER A 48 -19.35 12.16 -1.69
C SER A 48 -18.03 11.52 -2.09
N ASN A 49 -17.09 11.39 -1.18
CA ASN A 49 -15.73 10.93 -1.47
C ASN A 49 -15.53 9.44 -1.24
N SER A 50 -14.48 8.89 -1.84
CA SER A 50 -13.95 7.58 -1.52
C SER A 50 -13.12 7.62 -0.23
N ILE A 51 -12.81 6.46 0.34
CA ILE A 51 -11.90 6.39 1.49
C ILE A 51 -10.53 6.97 1.11
N LEU A 52 -10.03 6.70 -0.08
CA LEU A 52 -8.75 7.22 -0.54
C LEU A 52 -8.70 8.75 -0.48
N GLU A 53 -9.75 9.42 -0.93
CA GLU A 53 -9.85 10.88 -0.86
C GLU A 53 -9.91 11.38 0.59
N MET A 54 -10.58 10.65 1.47
CA MET A 54 -10.61 11.01 2.89
C MET A 54 -9.27 10.80 3.58
N LEU A 55 -8.47 9.83 3.16
CA LEU A 55 -7.13 9.61 3.69
C LEU A 55 -6.21 10.81 3.52
N ARG A 56 -6.41 11.60 2.47
CA ARG A 56 -5.65 12.83 2.23
C ARG A 56 -5.79 13.86 3.37
N LYS A 57 -6.82 13.72 4.19
CA LYS A 57 -7.10 14.57 5.34
C LYS A 57 -6.69 13.97 6.67
N VAL A 58 -6.37 12.69 6.68
CA VAL A 58 -6.02 11.95 7.89
C VAL A 58 -4.60 12.33 8.32
N PRO A 59 -4.37 12.69 9.59
CA PRO A 59 -3.03 12.98 10.09
C PRO A 59 -2.08 11.81 9.88
N LEU A 60 -0.83 12.10 9.53
CA LEU A 60 0.25 11.13 9.30
C LEU A 60 0.00 10.19 8.10
N VAL A 61 -1.03 10.41 7.31
CA VAL A 61 -1.26 9.71 6.05
C VAL A 61 -0.98 10.66 4.90
N THR A 62 -0.18 10.21 3.96
CA THR A 62 0.10 10.91 2.71
C THR A 62 -0.40 10.07 1.55
N VAL A 63 -1.17 10.67 0.65
CA VAL A 63 -1.57 10.06 -0.60
C VAL A 63 -0.92 10.85 -1.72
N ASP A 64 -0.08 10.19 -2.48
CA ASP A 64 0.67 10.85 -3.55
C ASP A 64 -0.19 11.13 -4.79
N GLY A 65 0.44 11.69 -5.80
CA GLY A 65 -0.25 12.01 -7.04
C GLY A 65 -0.58 10.81 -7.92
N GLU A 66 0.00 9.65 -7.60
CA GLU A 66 -0.33 8.36 -8.20
C GLU A 66 -1.35 7.57 -7.38
N ASP A 67 -1.90 8.18 -6.33
CA ASP A 67 -2.79 7.55 -5.36
C ASP A 67 -2.11 6.50 -4.45
N ASN A 68 -0.76 6.48 -4.38
CA ASN A 68 -0.07 5.62 -3.44
C ASN A 68 -0.18 6.19 -2.03
N VAL A 69 -0.46 5.32 -1.08
CA VAL A 69 -0.67 5.70 0.32
C VAL A 69 0.62 5.45 1.10
N GLN A 70 0.99 6.41 1.94
CA GLN A 70 2.06 6.26 2.92
C GLN A 70 1.52 6.58 4.31
N VAL A 71 1.92 5.79 5.30
CA VAL A 71 1.55 5.98 6.70
C VAL A 71 2.80 6.29 7.50
N ASN A 72 2.77 7.39 8.24
CA ASN A 72 3.92 7.89 9.00
C ASN A 72 5.21 7.95 8.18
N GLY A 73 5.04 8.27 6.89
CA GLY A 73 6.13 8.39 5.93
C GLY A 73 6.65 7.11 5.32
N SER A 74 6.08 5.96 5.65
CA SER A 74 6.46 4.66 5.07
C SER A 74 5.40 4.16 4.09
N SER A 75 5.84 3.62 2.96
CA SER A 75 4.99 2.88 2.04
C SER A 75 4.72 1.44 2.52
N SER A 76 5.55 0.95 3.45
CA SER A 76 5.34 -0.34 4.11
C SER A 76 4.43 -0.15 5.33
N PHE A 77 3.14 -0.26 5.15
CA PHE A 77 2.12 -0.17 6.20
C PHE A 77 1.03 -1.21 5.96
N LYS A 78 0.20 -1.46 6.97
CA LYS A 78 -0.92 -2.39 6.86
C LYS A 78 -2.25 -1.68 7.05
N ILE A 79 -3.28 -2.19 6.38
CA ILE A 79 -4.65 -1.70 6.51
C ILE A 79 -5.47 -2.72 7.29
N HIS A 80 -6.07 -2.24 8.37
CA HIS A 80 -7.05 -2.98 9.15
C HIS A 80 -8.46 -2.43 8.88
N VAL A 81 -9.47 -3.28 8.99
CA VAL A 81 -10.86 -2.88 8.97
C VAL A 81 -11.52 -3.38 10.26
N ASN A 82 -12.00 -2.45 11.09
CA ASN A 82 -12.57 -2.74 12.42
C ASN A 82 -11.59 -3.45 13.37
N GLY A 83 -10.32 -3.02 13.35
CA GLY A 83 -9.25 -3.67 14.10
C GLY A 83 -8.83 -5.02 13.52
N LYS A 84 -9.40 -5.40 12.40
CA LYS A 84 -9.14 -6.59 11.65
C LYS A 84 -8.30 -6.26 10.45
N PRO A 85 -7.19 -6.89 10.30
CA PRO A 85 -6.36 -6.73 9.15
C PRO A 85 -7.03 -7.17 7.86
N ASN A 86 -6.86 -6.36 6.86
CA ASN A 86 -7.41 -6.59 5.55
C ASN A 86 -6.27 -6.68 4.53
N ASN A 87 -5.83 -7.90 4.27
CA ASN A 87 -4.76 -8.14 3.30
C ASN A 87 -5.11 -7.62 1.91
N MET A 88 -6.36 -7.65 1.55
CA MET A 88 -6.90 -7.12 0.33
C MET A 88 -6.55 -5.63 0.17
N MET A 89 -6.83 -4.84 1.21
CA MET A 89 -6.52 -3.42 1.21
C MET A 89 -5.03 -3.16 1.38
N SER A 90 -4.31 -4.02 2.11
CA SER A 90 -2.87 -3.87 2.34
C SER A 90 -2.04 -4.16 1.10
N ASN A 91 -2.45 -5.10 0.26
CA ASN A 91 -1.70 -5.49 -0.94
C ASN A 91 -1.98 -4.57 -2.14
N ASN A 92 -3.16 -3.96 -2.19
CA ASN A 92 -3.50 -2.99 -3.23
C ASN A 92 -4.36 -1.85 -2.66
N PRO A 93 -3.78 -1.02 -1.78
CA PRO A 93 -4.52 0.02 -1.07
C PRO A 93 -5.18 1.03 -2.00
N LYS A 94 -4.51 1.43 -3.06
CA LYS A 94 -4.96 2.41 -4.03
C LYS A 94 -6.34 2.07 -4.60
N GLU A 95 -6.47 0.93 -5.27
CA GLU A 95 -7.68 0.58 -6.00
C GLU A 95 -8.85 0.27 -5.06
N VAL A 96 -8.56 -0.42 -3.95
CA VAL A 96 -9.58 -0.79 -2.98
C VAL A 96 -10.11 0.44 -2.24
N LEU A 97 -9.24 1.30 -1.73
CA LEU A 97 -9.65 2.51 -1.00
C LEU A 97 -10.36 3.52 -1.91
N LYS A 98 -10.00 3.55 -3.20
CA LYS A 98 -10.67 4.37 -4.21
C LYS A 98 -12.08 3.86 -4.53
N SER A 99 -12.28 2.55 -4.48
CA SER A 99 -13.59 1.94 -4.76
C SER A 99 -14.58 2.00 -3.58
N MET A 100 -14.08 2.21 -2.33
CA MET A 100 -14.92 2.21 -1.14
C MET A 100 -15.47 3.60 -0.82
N PRO A 101 -16.81 3.74 -0.68
CA PRO A 101 -17.40 5.02 -0.28
C PRO A 101 -17.05 5.38 1.17
N ALA A 102 -16.65 6.60 1.41
CA ALA A 102 -16.25 7.05 2.74
C ALA A 102 -17.41 7.15 3.75
N ASN A 103 -18.65 7.31 3.28
CA ASN A 103 -19.83 7.32 4.14
C ASN A 103 -20.13 5.99 4.86
N THR A 104 -19.40 4.92 4.50
CA THR A 104 -19.45 3.64 5.21
C THR A 104 -18.49 3.58 6.39
N ILE A 105 -17.69 4.62 6.60
CA ILE A 105 -16.63 4.67 7.60
C ILE A 105 -17.03 5.60 8.74
N LYS A 106 -16.80 5.14 9.96
CA LYS A 106 -17.00 5.93 11.16
C LYS A 106 -15.78 6.80 11.46
N TYR A 107 -14.62 6.16 11.58
CA TYR A 107 -13.35 6.84 11.77
C TYR A 107 -12.19 6.00 11.23
N ILE A 108 -11.06 6.66 11.01
CA ILE A 108 -9.81 6.03 10.62
C ILE A 108 -8.81 6.25 11.75
N GLU A 109 -8.16 5.16 12.20
CA GLU A 109 -7.09 5.22 13.19
C GLU A 109 -5.75 5.02 12.49
N VAL A 110 -4.80 5.89 12.79
CA VAL A 110 -3.39 5.75 12.40
C VAL A 110 -2.62 5.28 13.62
N ILE A 111 -2.19 4.02 13.61
CA ILE A 111 -1.42 3.40 14.68
C ILE A 111 0.05 3.47 14.30
N THR A 112 0.79 4.37 14.93
CA THR A 112 2.21 4.64 14.59
C THR A 112 3.19 3.81 15.41
N SER A 113 2.74 3.31 16.56
CA SER A 113 3.51 2.45 17.44
C SER A 113 2.72 1.18 17.75
N PRO A 114 2.64 0.25 16.77
CA PRO A 114 1.91 -1.00 16.97
C PRO A 114 2.51 -1.77 18.15
N GLY A 115 1.65 -2.16 19.10
CA GLY A 115 2.06 -2.95 20.27
C GLY A 115 2.39 -4.39 19.91
N ALA A 116 2.81 -5.19 20.91
CA ALA A 116 3.27 -6.57 20.75
C ALA A 116 2.23 -7.53 20.11
N LYS A 117 0.94 -7.20 20.13
CA LYS A 117 -0.13 -7.98 19.47
C LYS A 117 -0.06 -7.96 17.94
N TYR A 118 0.62 -6.98 17.37
CA TYR A 118 0.80 -6.85 15.92
C TYR A 118 2.04 -7.62 15.49
N ASP A 119 2.07 -8.10 14.25
CA ASP A 119 3.19 -8.86 13.74
C ASP A 119 4.49 -8.04 13.77
N ALA A 120 5.60 -8.75 13.95
CA ALA A 120 6.92 -8.14 14.04
C ALA A 120 7.36 -7.49 12.71
N GLU A 121 6.82 -7.93 11.62
CA GLU A 121 7.06 -7.43 10.27
C GLU A 121 6.11 -6.29 9.93
N GLY A 122 6.62 -5.27 9.24
CA GLY A 122 5.86 -4.06 8.87
C GLY A 122 6.40 -2.82 9.57
N ILE A 123 6.96 -1.90 8.80
CA ILE A 123 7.81 -0.82 9.34
C ILE A 123 7.03 0.49 9.57
N GLY A 124 5.97 0.74 8.79
CA GLY A 124 5.38 2.08 8.68
C GLY A 124 4.26 2.42 9.64
N GLY A 125 3.58 1.42 10.17
CA GLY A 125 2.39 1.62 10.99
C GLY A 125 1.16 0.88 10.45
N ILE A 126 0.03 1.09 11.12
CA ILE A 126 -1.23 0.46 10.76
C ILE A 126 -2.29 1.54 10.54
N LEU A 127 -3.00 1.44 9.43
CA LEU A 127 -4.16 2.25 9.11
C LEU A 127 -5.42 1.42 9.40
N ASN A 128 -6.09 1.67 10.53
CA ASN A 128 -7.30 0.95 10.88
C ASN A 128 -8.55 1.74 10.47
N ILE A 129 -9.30 1.20 9.52
CA ILE A 129 -10.53 1.77 9.02
C ILE A 129 -11.70 1.19 9.80
N VAL A 130 -12.36 2.01 10.61
CA VAL A 130 -13.50 1.56 11.41
C VAL A 130 -14.79 1.96 10.70
N THR A 131 -15.57 0.97 10.34
CA THR A 131 -16.83 1.17 9.60
C THR A 131 -17.95 1.64 10.53
N VAL A 132 -18.91 2.38 9.97
CA VAL A 132 -20.15 2.76 10.69
C VAL A 132 -20.85 1.47 11.10
N GLY A 133 -21.07 1.32 12.39
CA GLY A 133 -21.85 0.18 12.87
C GLY A 133 -21.90 0.03 14.36
N SER A 134 -23.07 -0.02 14.92
CA SER A 134 -23.59 -0.84 16.00
C SER A 134 -25.01 -0.41 16.36
N GLY A 135 -25.96 -1.35 16.38
CA GLY A 135 -27.30 -1.19 16.95
C GLY A 135 -28.40 -0.72 15.98
N PHE A 136 -28.44 -1.21 14.77
CA PHE A 136 -29.54 -0.94 13.86
C PHE A 136 -30.47 -2.12 13.69
N GLU A 137 -31.73 -1.81 13.41
CA GLU A 137 -32.63 -2.67 12.62
C GLU A 137 -32.98 -1.93 11.35
N GLY A 138 -33.02 -2.65 10.22
CA GLY A 138 -33.32 -2.08 8.91
C GLY A 138 -32.29 -2.45 7.85
N TYR A 139 -32.33 -1.72 6.77
CA TYR A 139 -31.44 -1.96 5.63
C TYR A 139 -30.92 -0.65 5.04
N THR A 140 -29.78 -0.72 4.40
CA THR A 140 -29.29 0.33 3.52
C THR A 140 -28.66 -0.29 2.28
N ALA A 141 -28.88 0.33 1.13
CA ALA A 141 -28.21 -0.02 -0.11
C ALA A 141 -27.71 1.25 -0.80
N THR A 142 -26.50 1.21 -1.32
CA THR A 142 -25.90 2.31 -2.08
C THR A 142 -25.47 1.80 -3.44
N PHE A 143 -25.90 2.46 -4.49
CA PHE A 143 -25.45 2.22 -5.86
C PHE A 143 -24.58 3.38 -6.30
N ARG A 144 -23.45 3.06 -6.94
CA ARG A 144 -22.49 4.03 -7.45
C ARG A 144 -22.16 3.73 -8.90
N GLY A 145 -22.11 4.79 -9.71
CA GLY A 145 -21.56 4.76 -11.07
C GLY A 145 -20.50 5.85 -11.20
N ASN A 146 -19.47 5.59 -11.96
CA ASN A 146 -18.46 6.59 -12.31
C ASN A 146 -18.00 6.40 -13.74
N ALA A 147 -17.70 7.52 -14.39
CA ALA A 147 -17.05 7.54 -15.68
C ALA A 147 -15.96 8.60 -15.68
N ASN A 148 -14.86 8.30 -16.36
CA ASN A 148 -13.70 9.18 -16.48
C ASN A 148 -13.02 8.96 -17.84
N ASN A 149 -12.05 9.81 -18.18
CA ASN A 149 -11.34 9.71 -19.44
C ASN A 149 -10.54 8.42 -19.65
N ASN A 150 -10.34 7.60 -18.61
CA ASN A 150 -9.59 6.35 -18.68
C ASN A 150 -10.49 5.10 -18.51
N GLY A 151 -11.79 5.26 -18.20
CA GLY A 151 -12.65 4.12 -18.00
C GLY A 151 -13.98 4.40 -17.31
N VAL A 152 -14.67 3.33 -16.97
CA VAL A 152 -15.97 3.37 -16.30
C VAL A 152 -16.00 2.38 -15.14
N GLY A 153 -16.86 2.67 -14.15
CA GLY A 153 -17.02 1.79 -13.02
C GLY A 153 -18.44 1.82 -12.47
N ALA A 154 -18.84 0.71 -11.85
CA ALA A 154 -20.07 0.59 -11.11
C ALA A 154 -19.85 -0.17 -9.82
N GLY A 155 -20.60 0.17 -8.78
CA GLY A 155 -20.48 -0.49 -7.49
C GLY A 155 -21.79 -0.49 -6.71
N THR A 156 -21.92 -1.44 -5.82
CA THR A 156 -23.03 -1.55 -4.89
C THR A 156 -22.53 -1.90 -3.50
N TYR A 157 -23.19 -1.37 -2.49
CA TYR A 157 -23.05 -1.75 -1.10
C TYR A 157 -24.43 -1.98 -0.52
N ALA A 158 -24.62 -3.05 0.22
CA ALA A 158 -25.85 -3.33 0.94
C ALA A 158 -25.55 -3.82 2.35
N MET A 159 -26.39 -3.45 3.30
CA MET A 159 -26.35 -3.96 4.67
C MET A 159 -27.78 -4.15 5.18
N VAL A 160 -28.01 -5.28 5.84
CA VAL A 160 -29.27 -5.60 6.51
C VAL A 160 -28.94 -6.05 7.93
N LYS A 161 -29.68 -5.52 8.90
CA LYS A 161 -29.70 -6.06 10.26
C LYS A 161 -31.14 -6.39 10.66
N GLN A 162 -31.32 -7.65 11.07
CA GLN A 162 -32.57 -8.14 11.61
C GLN A 162 -32.28 -8.94 12.89
N GLY A 163 -32.73 -8.40 14.04
CA GLY A 163 -32.49 -9.00 15.35
C GLY A 163 -30.99 -9.21 15.62
N LYS A 164 -30.58 -10.45 15.80
CA LYS A 164 -29.19 -10.86 16.12
C LYS A 164 -28.28 -10.97 14.91
N LEU A 165 -28.82 -10.96 13.69
CA LEU A 165 -28.06 -11.15 12.46
C LEU A 165 -27.82 -9.82 11.76
N THR A 166 -26.59 -9.58 11.36
CA THR A 166 -26.20 -8.50 10.47
C THR A 166 -25.47 -9.11 9.27
N VAL A 167 -25.90 -8.74 8.07
CA VAL A 167 -25.22 -9.12 6.84
C VAL A 167 -24.91 -7.86 6.06
N SER A 168 -23.68 -7.76 5.57
CA SER A 168 -23.26 -6.70 4.64
C SER A 168 -22.57 -7.29 3.44
N ALA A 169 -22.82 -6.72 2.28
CA ALA A 169 -22.19 -7.09 1.03
C ALA A 169 -21.79 -5.85 0.25
N ASN A 170 -20.69 -5.91 -0.45
CA ASN A 170 -20.34 -4.93 -1.47
C ASN A 170 -19.73 -5.63 -2.69
N TYR A 171 -19.89 -4.99 -3.82
CA TYR A 171 -19.23 -5.38 -5.07
C TYR A 171 -18.96 -4.14 -5.90
N ASN A 172 -17.76 -4.07 -6.48
CA ASN A 172 -17.35 -2.99 -7.37
C ASN A 172 -16.64 -3.58 -8.59
N TYR A 173 -16.93 -3.02 -9.74
CA TYR A 173 -16.28 -3.32 -11.00
C TYR A 173 -15.79 -2.02 -11.63
N ASN A 174 -14.54 -2.00 -12.07
CA ASN A 174 -13.94 -0.88 -12.79
C ASN A 174 -13.25 -1.40 -14.03
N TYR A 175 -13.55 -0.82 -15.17
CA TYR A 175 -12.85 -1.03 -16.42
C TYR A 175 -11.94 0.16 -16.68
N ASN A 176 -10.68 -0.12 -17.00
CA ASN A 176 -9.64 0.86 -17.32
C ASN A 176 -9.10 0.61 -18.73
N ASN A 177 -8.90 1.69 -19.48
CA ASN A 177 -8.22 1.73 -20.76
C ASN A 177 -7.29 2.96 -20.75
N SER A 178 -6.13 2.76 -20.14
CA SER A 178 -5.17 3.84 -19.95
C SER A 178 -4.56 4.29 -21.27
N PRO A 179 -4.35 5.60 -21.48
CA PRO A 179 -3.53 6.08 -22.58
C PRO A 179 -2.12 5.49 -22.53
N ARG A 180 -1.43 5.54 -23.67
CA ARG A 180 -0.06 5.01 -23.81
C ARG A 180 0.92 5.74 -22.87
N SER A 181 1.78 4.99 -22.20
CA SER A 181 2.95 5.47 -21.45
C SER A 181 4.22 5.31 -22.27
N TYR A 182 5.25 6.06 -21.91
CA TYR A 182 6.53 6.07 -22.62
C TYR A 182 7.65 5.96 -21.58
N SER A 183 8.72 5.30 -21.94
CA SER A 183 9.92 5.19 -21.10
C SER A 183 11.16 5.26 -21.97
N ASP A 184 12.08 6.14 -21.58
CA ASP A 184 13.39 6.32 -22.19
C ASP A 184 14.43 5.94 -21.13
N SER A 185 15.42 5.15 -21.47
CA SER A 185 16.55 4.83 -20.60
C SER A 185 17.88 5.03 -21.34
N TYR A 186 18.86 5.47 -20.58
CA TYR A 186 20.20 5.75 -21.01
C TYR A 186 21.17 5.20 -19.99
N ARG A 187 22.19 4.46 -20.44
CA ARG A 187 23.29 4.01 -19.63
C ARG A 187 24.61 4.32 -20.32
N GLU A 188 25.55 4.87 -19.59
CA GLU A 188 26.92 5.09 -20.01
C GLU A 188 27.83 4.16 -19.23
N ASN A 189 28.65 3.41 -19.93
CA ASN A 189 29.73 2.61 -19.40
C ASN A 189 30.99 3.49 -19.36
N TYR A 190 31.64 3.64 -18.19
CA TYR A 190 32.79 4.50 -18.04
C TYR A 190 34.06 3.92 -18.70
N GLU A 191 34.19 2.60 -18.68
CA GLU A 191 35.30 1.86 -19.25
C GLU A 191 34.80 0.79 -20.25
N PRO A 192 34.30 1.21 -21.45
CA PRO A 192 33.84 0.26 -22.44
C PRO A 192 35.03 -0.51 -23.05
N ASP A 193 34.82 -1.76 -23.40
CA ASP A 193 35.84 -2.55 -24.13
C ASP A 193 36.10 -1.98 -25.52
N LYS A 194 35.04 -1.53 -26.19
CA LYS A 194 35.09 -0.85 -27.48
C LYS A 194 34.36 0.45 -27.46
N GLU A 195 34.79 1.41 -28.27
CA GLU A 195 34.19 2.73 -28.34
C GLU A 195 32.69 2.68 -28.68
N ASN A 196 32.23 1.70 -29.49
CA ASN A 196 30.81 1.54 -29.84
C ASN A 196 29.97 0.78 -28.80
N GLU A 197 30.55 0.39 -27.66
CA GLU A 197 29.85 -0.22 -26.49
C GLU A 197 29.70 0.75 -25.32
N LYS A 198 29.89 2.02 -25.56
CA LYS A 198 29.87 3.04 -24.51
C LYS A 198 28.49 3.39 -24.01
N TYR A 199 27.51 3.52 -24.89
CA TYR A 199 26.17 4.01 -24.57
C TYR A 199 25.11 2.96 -24.92
N LEU A 200 24.28 2.60 -23.94
CA LEU A 200 23.06 1.81 -24.15
C LEU A 200 21.86 2.73 -24.03
N GLU A 201 21.11 2.89 -25.10
CA GLU A 201 19.86 3.61 -25.11
C GLU A 201 18.68 2.68 -25.39
N SER A 202 17.58 2.88 -24.67
CA SER A 202 16.35 2.12 -24.91
C SER A 202 15.15 3.03 -24.79
N GLU A 203 14.27 2.99 -25.78
CA GLU A 203 13.00 3.70 -25.81
C GLU A 203 11.88 2.68 -25.87
N SER A 204 10.82 2.88 -25.09
CA SER A 204 9.67 1.99 -25.12
C SER A 204 8.35 2.75 -24.94
N SER A 205 7.29 2.16 -25.47
CA SER A 205 5.94 2.62 -25.22
C SER A 205 5.03 1.46 -24.85
N SER A 206 4.10 1.68 -23.96
CA SER A 206 3.20 0.64 -23.48
C SER A 206 1.77 1.12 -23.36
N LYS A 207 0.81 0.28 -23.69
CA LYS A 207 -0.61 0.51 -23.51
C LYS A 207 -1.24 -0.67 -22.80
N SER A 208 -1.98 -0.38 -21.71
CA SER A 208 -2.67 -1.39 -20.92
C SER A 208 -4.16 -1.09 -20.86
N LYS A 209 -4.97 -2.18 -20.89
CA LYS A 209 -6.41 -2.15 -20.65
C LYS A 209 -6.79 -3.37 -19.80
N GLY A 210 -7.74 -3.16 -18.88
CA GLY A 210 -8.13 -4.25 -18.01
C GLY A 210 -9.32 -3.90 -17.13
N ASN A 211 -9.64 -4.81 -16.24
CA ASN A 211 -10.69 -4.59 -15.25
C ASN A 211 -10.14 -4.88 -13.85
N PHE A 212 -10.72 -4.21 -12.89
CA PHE A 212 -10.50 -4.46 -11.46
C PHE A 212 -11.84 -4.75 -10.80
N GLN A 213 -11.90 -5.81 -10.03
CA GLN A 213 -13.08 -6.26 -9.31
C GLN A 213 -12.79 -6.39 -7.82
N TYR A 214 -13.79 -6.02 -7.03
CA TYR A 214 -13.73 -6.11 -5.59
C TYR A 214 -15.08 -6.50 -5.03
N GLY A 215 -15.13 -7.52 -4.19
CA GLY A 215 -16.33 -7.95 -3.49
C GLY A 215 -16.04 -8.42 -2.08
N ASN A 216 -16.96 -8.13 -1.15
CA ASN A 216 -16.90 -8.61 0.22
C ASN A 216 -18.30 -8.92 0.73
N LEU A 217 -18.41 -10.05 1.43
CA LEU A 217 -19.61 -10.49 2.15
C LEU A 217 -19.21 -10.73 3.60
N GLU A 218 -19.92 -10.11 4.55
CA GLU A 218 -19.70 -10.29 5.97
C GLU A 218 -21.02 -10.56 6.69
N ALA A 219 -21.04 -11.57 7.54
CA ALA A 219 -22.16 -11.90 8.40
C ALA A 219 -21.69 -11.92 9.86
N SER A 220 -22.38 -11.19 10.73
CA SER A 220 -22.14 -11.15 12.17
C SER A 220 -23.40 -11.59 12.91
N TYR A 221 -23.25 -12.60 13.79
CA TYR A 221 -24.35 -13.15 14.58
C TYR A 221 -24.09 -12.96 16.08
N GLU A 222 -24.95 -12.17 16.72
CA GLU A 222 -24.94 -11.97 18.17
C GLU A 222 -25.58 -13.19 18.86
N ILE A 223 -24.79 -14.22 19.23
CA ILE A 223 -25.29 -15.44 19.90
C ILE A 223 -26.06 -15.02 21.16
N ASP A 224 -25.44 -14.16 21.95
CA ASP A 224 -26.02 -13.46 23.10
C ASP A 224 -25.28 -12.13 23.34
N THR A 225 -25.57 -11.45 24.45
CA THR A 225 -24.99 -10.15 24.82
C THR A 225 -23.48 -10.18 25.05
N LEU A 226 -22.88 -11.39 25.19
CA LEU A 226 -21.46 -11.60 25.50
C LEU A 226 -20.69 -12.27 24.37
N ARG A 227 -21.39 -12.97 23.47
CA ARG A 227 -20.77 -13.80 22.43
C ARG A 227 -21.16 -13.33 21.04
N LEU A 228 -20.17 -13.15 20.19
CA LEU A 228 -20.31 -12.69 18.81
C LEU A 228 -19.55 -13.67 17.91
N LEU A 229 -20.19 -14.10 16.83
CA LEU A 229 -19.57 -14.84 15.73
C LEU A 229 -19.59 -13.95 14.49
N THR A 230 -18.45 -13.80 13.84
CA THR A 230 -18.33 -13.10 12.55
C THR A 230 -17.73 -14.02 11.50
N VAL A 231 -18.34 -14.09 10.35
CA VAL A 231 -17.82 -14.79 9.17
C VAL A 231 -17.72 -13.78 8.05
N ALA A 232 -16.60 -13.74 7.37
CA ALA A 232 -16.43 -12.88 6.21
C ALA A 232 -15.79 -13.64 5.05
N PHE A 233 -16.19 -13.28 3.85
CA PHE A 233 -15.62 -13.73 2.59
C PHE A 233 -15.29 -12.51 1.75
N GLY A 234 -14.10 -12.47 1.18
CA GLY A 234 -13.64 -11.38 0.32
C GLY A 234 -12.98 -11.90 -0.94
N MET A 235 -13.21 -11.18 -2.02
CA MET A 235 -12.54 -11.41 -3.30
C MET A 235 -12.15 -10.07 -3.90
N TYR A 236 -10.95 -10.00 -4.44
CA TYR A 236 -10.56 -8.89 -5.30
C TYR A 236 -9.52 -9.35 -6.31
N GLY A 237 -9.45 -8.65 -7.44
CA GLY A 237 -8.49 -8.97 -8.46
C GLY A 237 -8.63 -8.15 -9.71
N SER A 238 -7.66 -8.31 -10.56
CA SER A 238 -7.53 -7.64 -11.84
C SER A 238 -7.25 -8.64 -12.95
N SER A 239 -7.69 -8.30 -14.13
CA SER A 239 -7.26 -8.94 -15.37
C SER A 239 -6.96 -7.84 -16.37
N ASP A 240 -5.77 -7.88 -16.95
CA ASP A 240 -5.29 -6.86 -17.86
C ASP A 240 -4.61 -7.48 -19.10
N LYS A 241 -4.59 -6.67 -20.15
CA LYS A 241 -3.85 -6.91 -21.39
C LYS A 241 -2.94 -5.73 -21.63
N SER A 242 -1.70 -6.00 -21.92
CA SER A 242 -0.68 -4.99 -22.24
C SER A 242 -0.04 -5.27 -23.58
N ASN A 243 0.23 -4.21 -24.32
CA ASN A 243 1.01 -4.23 -25.54
C ASN A 243 2.11 -3.18 -25.39
N SER A 244 3.35 -3.56 -25.63
CA SER A 244 4.47 -2.61 -25.61
C SER A 244 5.42 -2.86 -26.78
N ASP A 245 5.94 -1.77 -27.30
CA ASP A 245 6.96 -1.73 -28.34
C ASP A 245 8.19 -0.97 -27.81
N GLY A 246 9.37 -1.37 -28.25
CA GLY A 246 10.63 -0.77 -27.81
C GLY A 246 11.72 -0.82 -28.86
N ASN A 247 12.69 0.08 -28.73
CA ASN A 247 13.94 0.11 -29.49
C ASN A 247 15.09 0.12 -28.51
N THR A 248 16.14 -0.65 -28.82
CA THR A 248 17.38 -0.66 -28.04
C THR A 248 18.58 -0.55 -29.00
N ILE A 249 19.54 0.28 -28.62
CA ILE A 249 20.79 0.49 -29.35
C ILE A 249 21.96 0.58 -28.38
N MET A 250 23.04 -0.13 -28.65
CA MET A 250 24.34 -0.01 -28.01
C MET A 250 25.31 0.64 -29.00
N HIS A 251 25.87 1.79 -28.67
CA HIS A 251 26.66 2.59 -29.61
C HIS A 251 27.80 3.35 -28.96
N GLY A 252 28.70 3.89 -29.77
CA GLY A 252 29.77 4.79 -29.39
C GLY A 252 29.34 6.26 -29.29
N ALA A 253 30.28 7.19 -29.49
CA ALA A 253 29.97 8.62 -29.51
C ALA A 253 29.04 9.03 -30.67
N ASP A 254 29.12 8.33 -31.79
CA ASP A 254 28.20 8.44 -32.92
C ASP A 254 27.24 7.22 -32.93
N ARG A 255 25.94 7.49 -33.11
CA ARG A 255 24.92 6.44 -33.24
C ARG A 255 25.07 5.58 -34.52
N GLN A 256 25.82 6.02 -35.49
CA GLN A 256 26.14 5.23 -36.69
C GLN A 256 27.17 4.16 -36.38
N ASP A 257 28.02 4.36 -35.37
CA ASP A 257 28.98 3.40 -34.85
C ASP A 257 28.35 2.63 -33.68
N PHE A 258 27.52 1.63 -34.00
CA PHE A 258 26.82 0.81 -33.03
C PHE A 258 27.33 -0.62 -32.96
N ALA A 259 27.30 -1.20 -31.76
CA ALA A 259 27.62 -2.61 -31.56
C ALA A 259 26.43 -3.52 -31.95
N TYR A 260 25.21 -3.10 -31.57
CA TYR A 260 23.98 -3.77 -31.98
C TYR A 260 22.78 -2.83 -31.78
N ARG A 261 21.71 -3.14 -32.53
CA ARG A 261 20.37 -2.55 -32.30
C ARG A 261 19.30 -3.59 -32.60
N TYR A 262 18.16 -3.44 -31.91
CA TYR A 262 16.97 -4.26 -32.13
C TYR A 262 15.70 -3.56 -31.68
N ARG A 263 14.58 -4.04 -32.20
CA ARG A 263 13.25 -3.67 -31.73
C ARG A 263 12.62 -4.83 -30.95
N THR A 264 11.70 -4.49 -30.05
CA THR A 264 10.89 -5.48 -29.33
C THR A 264 9.41 -5.17 -29.51
N ASP A 265 8.60 -6.20 -29.66
CA ASP A 265 7.15 -6.16 -29.62
C ASP A 265 6.67 -7.19 -28.60
N ASN A 266 5.96 -6.70 -27.54
CA ASN A 266 5.54 -7.50 -26.42
C ASN A 266 4.02 -7.45 -26.27
N HIS A 267 3.40 -8.63 -26.16
CA HIS A 267 1.99 -8.81 -25.88
C HIS A 267 1.81 -9.63 -24.61
N GLY A 268 1.07 -9.10 -23.64
CA GLY A 268 0.86 -9.76 -22.38
C GLY A 268 -0.60 -9.80 -21.95
N LYS A 269 -0.96 -10.86 -21.25
CA LYS A 269 -2.22 -11.00 -20.51
C LYS A 269 -1.88 -11.41 -19.09
N GLY A 270 -2.38 -10.65 -18.12
CA GLY A 270 -2.21 -10.95 -16.72
C GLY A 270 -3.53 -11.08 -16.00
N SER A 271 -3.57 -11.90 -14.97
CA SER A 271 -4.65 -11.87 -14.00
C SER A 271 -4.11 -12.20 -12.62
N TRP A 272 -4.64 -11.53 -11.62
CA TRP A 272 -4.35 -11.83 -10.24
C TRP A 272 -5.61 -11.64 -9.41
N TYR A 273 -5.83 -12.57 -8.48
CA TYR A 273 -6.96 -12.55 -7.58
C TYR A 273 -6.49 -12.82 -6.15
N SER A 274 -7.20 -12.29 -5.17
CA SER A 274 -7.07 -12.67 -3.77
C SER A 274 -8.46 -13.05 -3.27
N ILE A 275 -8.57 -14.27 -2.79
CA ILE A 275 -9.80 -14.84 -2.24
C ILE A 275 -9.53 -15.17 -0.79
N ASN A 276 -10.29 -14.58 0.12
CA ASN A 276 -10.08 -14.78 1.54
C ASN A 276 -11.38 -15.09 2.28
N GLY A 277 -11.25 -15.89 3.33
CA GLY A 277 -12.32 -16.19 4.26
C GLY A 277 -11.79 -16.10 5.69
N ASN A 278 -12.61 -15.58 6.60
CA ASN A 278 -12.27 -15.58 8.02
C ASN A 278 -13.48 -15.88 8.90
N ILE A 279 -13.20 -16.49 10.04
CA ILE A 279 -14.17 -16.79 11.10
C ILE A 279 -13.57 -16.30 12.42
N ASP A 280 -14.32 -15.44 13.11
CA ASP A 280 -13.93 -14.87 14.38
C ASP A 280 -15.01 -15.14 15.43
N TYR A 281 -14.61 -15.76 16.53
CA TYR A 281 -15.45 -15.93 17.71
C TYR A 281 -14.92 -15.09 18.85
N GLN A 282 -15.75 -14.19 19.35
CA GLN A 282 -15.42 -13.31 20.47
C GLN A 282 -16.33 -13.59 21.65
N ARG A 283 -15.72 -13.66 22.84
CA ARG A 283 -16.45 -13.76 24.11
C ARG A 283 -15.96 -12.72 25.09
N THR A 284 -16.89 -11.89 25.62
CA THR A 284 -16.64 -10.93 26.69
C THR A 284 -17.12 -11.47 28.04
N SER A 285 -16.59 -10.94 29.16
CA SER A 285 -16.99 -11.34 30.50
C SER A 285 -18.23 -10.57 30.98
N ARG A 286 -19.11 -11.22 31.74
CA ARG A 286 -20.26 -10.57 32.40
C ARG A 286 -19.84 -9.52 33.41
N LYS A 287 -18.76 -9.79 34.18
CA LYS A 287 -18.27 -8.90 35.24
C LYS A 287 -17.55 -7.66 34.71
N ASN A 288 -16.85 -7.81 33.59
CA ASN A 288 -16.12 -6.71 32.94
C ASN A 288 -16.09 -6.92 31.45
N LYS A 289 -16.76 -6.05 30.69
CA LYS A 289 -16.87 -6.15 29.22
C LYS A 289 -15.52 -5.91 28.48
N GLU A 290 -14.55 -5.29 29.14
CA GLU A 290 -13.20 -5.14 28.59
C GLU A 290 -12.36 -6.44 28.68
N ARG A 291 -12.76 -7.38 29.54
CA ARG A 291 -12.15 -8.72 29.57
C ARG A 291 -12.73 -9.54 28.43
N MET A 292 -11.86 -9.95 27.51
CA MET A 292 -12.27 -10.54 26.25
C MET A 292 -11.28 -11.61 25.79
N ILE A 293 -11.81 -12.68 25.23
CA ILE A 293 -11.06 -13.68 24.46
C ILE A 293 -11.61 -13.73 23.04
N THR A 294 -10.71 -13.82 22.06
CA THR A 294 -11.06 -13.97 20.64
C THR A 294 -10.30 -15.17 20.06
N PHE A 295 -11.02 -16.03 19.36
CA PHE A 295 -10.46 -17.10 18.52
C PHE A 295 -10.73 -16.71 17.07
N SER A 296 -9.70 -16.79 16.26
CA SER A 296 -9.76 -16.37 14.88
C SER A 296 -9.09 -17.40 13.98
N TYR A 297 -9.73 -17.70 12.86
CA TYR A 297 -9.16 -18.47 11.75
C TYR A 297 -9.33 -17.70 10.45
N LYS A 298 -8.27 -17.69 9.64
CA LYS A 298 -8.29 -17.07 8.32
C LYS A 298 -7.64 -17.97 7.29
N ILE A 299 -8.25 -18.03 6.11
CA ILE A 299 -7.67 -18.61 4.90
C ILE A 299 -7.59 -17.54 3.82
N ASN A 300 -6.53 -17.56 3.02
CA ASN A 300 -6.36 -16.67 1.89
C ASN A 300 -5.66 -17.42 0.74
N SER A 301 -6.14 -17.24 -0.48
CA SER A 301 -5.53 -17.77 -1.71
C SER A 301 -5.32 -16.65 -2.70
N GLN A 302 -4.14 -16.59 -3.33
CA GLN A 302 -3.77 -15.54 -4.27
C GLN A 302 -3.26 -16.15 -5.58
N PRO A 303 -4.15 -16.70 -6.43
CA PRO A 303 -3.76 -17.16 -7.75
C PRO A 303 -3.42 -15.98 -8.66
N GLN A 304 -2.36 -16.14 -9.43
CA GLN A 304 -1.92 -15.18 -10.44
C GLN A 304 -1.51 -15.93 -11.69
N THR A 305 -1.83 -15.37 -12.85
CA THR A 305 -1.39 -15.87 -14.16
C THR A 305 -0.74 -14.75 -14.93
N ASN A 306 0.28 -15.09 -15.70
CA ASN A 306 0.95 -14.19 -16.64
C ASN A 306 1.26 -14.97 -17.91
N ASP A 307 0.76 -14.50 -19.03
CA ASP A 307 0.96 -15.06 -20.37
C ASP A 307 1.52 -13.95 -21.25
N SER A 308 2.76 -14.07 -21.69
CA SER A 308 3.45 -13.01 -22.43
C SER A 308 4.27 -13.55 -23.59
N TYR A 309 4.21 -12.84 -24.71
CA TYR A 309 5.00 -13.05 -25.90
C TYR A 309 5.95 -11.88 -26.09
N ASN A 310 7.21 -12.16 -26.35
CA ASN A 310 8.23 -11.18 -26.69
C ASN A 310 8.83 -11.54 -28.04
N THR A 311 8.78 -10.60 -28.97
CA THR A 311 9.31 -10.75 -30.32
C THR A 311 10.43 -9.73 -30.54
N TYR A 312 11.58 -10.20 -30.95
CA TYR A 312 12.71 -9.37 -31.36
C TYR A 312 12.65 -9.18 -32.87
N LEU A 313 12.78 -7.93 -33.30
CA LEU A 313 12.65 -7.50 -34.67
C LEU A 313 13.86 -6.63 -35.07
N ASP A 314 14.17 -6.55 -36.36
CA ASP A 314 15.17 -5.64 -36.90
C ASP A 314 16.51 -5.70 -36.14
N ILE A 315 16.96 -6.94 -35.88
CA ILE A 315 18.22 -7.20 -35.19
C ILE A 315 19.36 -6.93 -36.15
N GLU A 316 20.15 -5.92 -35.82
CA GLU A 316 21.31 -5.54 -36.60
C GLU A 316 22.59 -5.65 -35.76
N PRO A 317 23.52 -6.53 -36.07
CA PRO A 317 24.84 -6.58 -35.47
C PRO A 317 25.77 -5.57 -36.13
N ASP A 318 26.85 -5.21 -35.44
CA ASP A 318 28.06 -4.71 -36.08
C ASP A 318 28.60 -5.77 -37.07
N GLU A 319 28.95 -5.36 -38.26
CA GLU A 319 29.43 -6.25 -39.34
C GLU A 319 30.60 -7.20 -38.92
N ASN A 320 31.34 -6.83 -37.87
CA ASN A 320 32.43 -7.57 -37.31
C ASN A 320 32.07 -8.45 -36.09
N LYS A 321 30.80 -8.53 -35.67
CA LYS A 321 30.39 -9.13 -34.38
C LYS A 321 29.09 -9.92 -34.40
N LEU A 322 28.94 -10.84 -35.35
CA LEU A 322 27.88 -11.88 -35.33
C LEU A 322 27.82 -12.68 -34.00
N ASP A 323 28.92 -12.70 -33.24
CA ASP A 323 29.01 -13.42 -31.97
C ASP A 323 28.25 -12.73 -30.82
N ILE A 324 28.14 -11.40 -30.80
CA ILE A 324 27.36 -10.67 -29.77
C ILE A 324 25.88 -11.08 -29.79
N ILE A 325 25.29 -11.26 -30.97
CA ILE A 325 23.87 -11.66 -31.04
C ILE A 325 23.68 -13.09 -30.52
N LYS A 326 24.64 -13.97 -30.73
CA LYS A 326 24.63 -15.32 -30.15
C LYS A 326 24.78 -15.26 -28.63
N GLU A 327 25.64 -14.38 -28.11
CA GLU A 327 25.80 -14.13 -26.66
C GLU A 327 24.56 -13.55 -26.04
N LEU A 328 23.91 -12.56 -26.67
CA LEU A 328 22.69 -11.93 -26.20
C LEU A 328 21.47 -12.86 -26.24
N SER A 329 21.56 -13.99 -26.97
CA SER A 329 20.45 -14.96 -27.13
C SER A 329 19.10 -14.28 -27.41
N LEU A 330 19.07 -13.33 -28.39
CA LEU A 330 17.87 -12.58 -28.77
C LEU A 330 16.89 -13.49 -29.53
N LYS A 331 16.30 -14.44 -28.83
CA LYS A 331 15.28 -15.37 -29.34
C LYS A 331 13.89 -14.89 -28.95
N ASN A 332 12.95 -15.00 -29.86
CA ASN A 332 11.54 -14.84 -29.54
C ASN A 332 11.13 -15.81 -28.44
N PHE A 333 10.33 -15.35 -27.49
CA PHE A 333 9.89 -16.22 -26.40
C PHE A 333 8.43 -16.04 -26.03
N HIS A 334 7.85 -17.11 -25.51
CA HIS A 334 6.56 -17.15 -24.84
C HIS A 334 6.78 -17.61 -23.40
N SER A 335 6.24 -16.87 -22.43
CA SER A 335 6.27 -17.19 -21.00
C SER A 335 4.85 -17.38 -20.48
N ASP A 336 4.53 -18.59 -19.98
CA ASP A 336 3.29 -18.94 -19.28
C ASP A 336 3.60 -19.15 -17.80
N GLY A 337 3.24 -18.18 -16.97
CA GLY A 337 3.49 -18.18 -15.55
C GLY A 337 2.22 -18.36 -14.72
N LYS A 338 2.24 -19.26 -13.75
CA LYS A 338 1.17 -19.49 -12.77
C LYS A 338 1.74 -19.51 -11.37
N THR A 339 1.24 -18.63 -10.53
CA THR A 339 1.64 -18.60 -9.12
C THR A 339 0.42 -18.65 -8.20
N ASN A 340 0.60 -19.21 -7.03
CA ASN A 340 -0.42 -19.15 -5.99
C ASN A 340 0.22 -19.09 -4.61
N THR A 341 -0.23 -18.14 -3.79
CA THR A 341 0.06 -18.11 -2.35
C THR A 341 -1.18 -18.53 -1.59
N MET A 342 -1.13 -19.66 -0.90
CA MET A 342 -2.16 -20.10 0.03
C MET A 342 -1.66 -19.91 1.47
N GLU A 343 -2.46 -19.25 2.29
CA GLU A 343 -2.12 -18.92 3.67
C GLU A 343 -3.26 -19.28 4.61
N GLN A 344 -2.93 -19.96 5.71
CA GLN A 344 -3.86 -20.27 6.80
C GLN A 344 -3.29 -19.72 8.10
N THR A 345 -4.14 -19.08 8.90
CA THR A 345 -3.73 -18.45 10.15
C THR A 345 -4.70 -18.78 11.27
N PHE A 346 -4.14 -19.18 12.40
CA PHE A 346 -4.85 -19.40 13.65
C PHE A 346 -4.33 -18.41 14.68
N GLN A 347 -5.23 -17.71 15.38
CA GLN A 347 -4.86 -16.74 16.41
C GLN A 347 -5.80 -16.80 17.59
N VAL A 348 -5.22 -16.66 18.80
CA VAL A 348 -5.95 -16.52 20.05
C VAL A 348 -5.45 -15.25 20.74
N ASP A 349 -6.37 -14.37 21.10
CA ASP A 349 -6.11 -13.13 21.83
C ASP A 349 -6.87 -13.12 23.14
N TYR A 350 -6.19 -12.71 24.21
CA TYR A 350 -6.80 -12.50 25.51
C TYR A 350 -6.44 -11.13 26.06
N THR A 351 -7.45 -10.38 26.46
CA THR A 351 -7.31 -9.08 27.16
C THR A 351 -7.99 -9.14 28.49
N THR A 352 -7.30 -8.72 29.54
CA THR A 352 -7.88 -8.63 30.88
C THR A 352 -7.46 -7.34 31.60
N PRO A 353 -8.41 -6.48 31.98
CA PRO A 353 -8.14 -5.41 32.90
C PRO A 353 -7.99 -5.95 34.32
N ILE A 354 -7.03 -5.40 35.07
CA ILE A 354 -6.75 -5.68 36.47
C ILE A 354 -6.97 -4.37 37.24
N GLY A 355 -8.08 -4.29 37.98
CA GLY A 355 -8.52 -3.04 38.59
C GLY A 355 -8.89 -1.99 37.53
N LYS A 356 -8.65 -0.69 37.83
CA LYS A 356 -8.99 0.43 36.95
C LYS A 356 -7.78 0.98 36.17
N LEU A 357 -6.58 0.58 36.53
CA LEU A 357 -5.34 1.19 36.05
C LEU A 357 -4.56 0.28 35.11
N HIS A 358 -4.73 -1.03 35.23
CA HIS A 358 -3.87 -2.02 34.56
C HIS A 358 -4.66 -2.81 33.53
N THR A 359 -4.04 -3.11 32.39
CA THR A 359 -4.58 -4.03 31.39
C THR A 359 -3.44 -4.94 30.90
N ILE A 360 -3.70 -6.23 30.85
CA ILE A 360 -2.80 -7.22 30.25
C ILE A 360 -3.43 -7.68 28.92
N GLU A 361 -2.61 -7.74 27.89
CA GLU A 361 -2.92 -8.30 26.57
C GLU A 361 -1.93 -9.42 26.30
N THR A 362 -2.39 -10.59 25.91
CA THR A 362 -1.54 -11.70 25.50
C THR A 362 -2.20 -12.50 24.39
N GLY A 363 -1.39 -13.21 23.62
CA GLY A 363 -1.90 -14.06 22.56
C GLY A 363 -0.84 -14.93 21.93
N ALA A 364 -1.32 -15.82 21.08
CA ALA A 364 -0.51 -16.70 20.24
C ALA A 364 -1.06 -16.73 18.83
N LYS A 365 -0.17 -16.89 17.84
CA LYS A 365 -0.51 -16.91 16.44
C LYS A 365 0.35 -17.94 15.70
N TYR A 366 -0.29 -18.69 14.82
CA TYR A 366 0.38 -19.61 13.91
C TYR A 366 -0.05 -19.32 12.49
N ILE A 367 0.94 -19.14 11.60
CA ILE A 367 0.75 -18.92 10.18
C ILE A 367 1.38 -20.09 9.44
N PHE A 368 0.59 -20.71 8.58
CA PHE A 368 1.06 -21.65 7.57
C PHE A 368 0.88 -21.02 6.20
N ARG A 369 1.97 -20.90 5.43
CA ARG A 369 1.95 -20.34 4.09
C ARG A 369 2.62 -21.29 3.11
N ARG A 370 1.94 -21.52 1.98
CA ARG A 370 2.46 -22.26 0.84
C ARG A 370 2.43 -21.35 -0.38
N ASN A 371 3.59 -21.03 -0.90
CA ASN A 371 3.76 -20.38 -2.19
C ASN A 371 4.13 -21.43 -3.23
N SER A 372 3.51 -21.38 -4.39
CA SER A 372 3.86 -22.22 -5.55
C SER A 372 4.01 -21.33 -6.77
N SER A 373 4.99 -21.62 -7.59
CA SER A 373 5.23 -20.98 -8.88
C SER A 373 5.51 -22.04 -9.92
N ASP A 374 4.87 -21.94 -11.06
CA ASP A 374 5.12 -22.72 -12.28
C ASP A 374 5.25 -21.70 -13.42
N ASN A 375 6.45 -21.44 -13.87
CA ASN A 375 6.77 -20.54 -14.96
C ASN A 375 7.42 -21.33 -16.08
N ARG A 376 6.70 -21.48 -17.19
CA ARG A 376 7.13 -22.21 -18.37
C ARG A 376 7.60 -21.26 -19.43
N PHE A 377 8.79 -21.49 -19.91
CA PHE A 377 9.45 -20.67 -20.91
C PHE A 377 9.63 -21.45 -22.22
N TYR A 378 9.22 -20.84 -23.30
CA TYR A 378 9.32 -21.42 -24.64
C TYR A 378 10.06 -20.44 -25.52
N GLU A 379 11.00 -20.94 -26.33
CA GLU A 379 11.80 -20.15 -27.27
C GLU A 379 11.54 -20.55 -28.71
N ALA A 380 11.61 -19.57 -29.60
CA ALA A 380 11.56 -19.77 -31.02
C ALA A 380 12.79 -19.15 -31.68
N GLU A 381 13.36 -19.83 -32.70
CA GLU A 381 14.49 -19.30 -33.45
C GLU A 381 14.02 -18.42 -34.62
N GLY A 382 14.59 -17.22 -34.72
CA GLY A 382 14.29 -16.25 -35.77
C GLY A 382 12.81 -15.85 -35.83
N ALA A 383 12.27 -15.69 -37.03
CA ALA A 383 10.86 -15.38 -37.28
C ALA A 383 9.92 -16.59 -37.17
N SER A 384 10.39 -17.73 -36.66
CA SER A 384 9.58 -18.94 -36.47
C SER A 384 8.53 -18.70 -35.36
N GLU A 385 7.30 -19.16 -35.58
CA GLU A 385 6.26 -19.25 -34.56
C GLU A 385 6.27 -20.59 -33.81
N ASN A 386 7.25 -21.46 -34.07
CA ASN A 386 7.41 -22.74 -33.41
C ASN A 386 8.18 -22.55 -32.09
N TYR A 387 7.46 -22.35 -31.02
CA TYR A 387 8.01 -22.19 -29.67
C TYR A 387 8.33 -23.57 -29.07
N ALA A 388 9.62 -23.84 -28.79
CA ALA A 388 10.09 -25.03 -28.10
C ALA A 388 10.27 -24.78 -26.61
N TYR A 389 9.83 -25.69 -25.75
CA TYR A 389 10.01 -25.60 -24.30
C TYR A 389 11.50 -25.56 -23.93
N ASN A 390 11.86 -24.60 -23.07
CA ASN A 390 13.23 -24.48 -22.57
C ASN A 390 13.22 -24.70 -21.04
N GLU A 391 13.66 -25.88 -20.60
CA GLU A 391 13.70 -26.28 -19.21
C GLU A 391 14.65 -25.39 -18.39
N ASN A 392 15.79 -25.00 -18.94
CA ASN A 392 16.81 -24.19 -18.25
C ASN A 392 16.35 -22.76 -17.95
N ARG A 393 15.37 -22.25 -18.70
CA ARG A 393 14.73 -20.94 -18.46
C ARG A 393 13.38 -21.06 -17.76
N SER A 394 12.87 -22.26 -17.58
CA SER A 394 11.63 -22.56 -16.85
C SER A 394 11.93 -22.75 -15.38
N SER A 395 10.95 -22.50 -14.53
CA SER A 395 11.10 -22.65 -13.08
C SER A 395 9.80 -23.11 -12.44
N GLU A 396 9.85 -24.25 -11.73
CA GLU A 396 8.77 -24.66 -10.84
C GLU A 396 9.33 -24.83 -9.43
N TYR A 397 8.72 -24.16 -8.44
CA TYR A 397 9.11 -24.30 -7.04
C TYR A 397 7.93 -24.25 -6.08
N ARG A 398 8.16 -24.79 -4.86
CA ARG A 398 7.27 -24.70 -3.70
C ARG A 398 8.04 -24.11 -2.54
N HIS A 399 7.44 -23.10 -1.89
CA HIS A 399 7.97 -22.48 -0.68
C HIS A 399 6.95 -22.65 0.44
N LEU A 400 7.33 -23.40 1.47
CA LEU A 400 6.56 -23.58 2.70
C LEU A 400 7.13 -22.64 3.77
N ASN A 401 6.24 -22.00 4.52
CA ASN A 401 6.63 -21.08 5.58
C ASN A 401 5.71 -21.28 6.79
N HIS A 402 6.31 -21.58 7.94
CA HIS A 402 5.66 -21.72 9.24
C HIS A 402 6.15 -20.62 10.16
N ILE A 403 5.25 -19.80 10.68
CA ILE A 403 5.58 -18.72 11.62
C ILE A 403 4.76 -18.91 12.88
N LEU A 404 5.46 -19.18 13.99
CA LEU A 404 4.88 -19.29 15.33
C LEU A 404 5.21 -18.02 16.09
N SER A 405 4.22 -17.43 16.75
CA SER A 405 4.37 -16.20 17.50
C SER A 405 3.67 -16.29 18.84
N ALA A 406 4.30 -15.71 19.87
CA ALA A 406 3.68 -15.44 21.16
C ALA A 406 3.99 -14.02 21.60
N TYR A 407 3.04 -13.36 22.25
CA TYR A 407 3.21 -11.98 22.68
C TYR A 407 2.50 -11.66 23.98
N ALA A 408 3.06 -10.68 24.69
CA ALA A 408 2.49 -10.10 25.89
C ALA A 408 2.66 -8.59 25.89
N GLY A 409 1.64 -7.88 26.31
CA GLY A 409 1.62 -6.44 26.49
C GLY A 409 0.97 -6.05 27.81
N TYR A 410 1.47 -4.98 28.40
CA TYR A 410 0.93 -4.42 29.62
C TYR A 410 0.59 -2.96 29.40
N THR A 411 -0.50 -2.48 29.96
CA THR A 411 -0.88 -1.05 29.90
C THR A 411 -1.19 -0.56 31.30
N LEU A 412 -0.48 0.50 31.71
CA LEU A 412 -0.76 1.28 32.91
C LEU A 412 -1.36 2.63 32.51
N LYS A 413 -2.53 2.99 33.07
CA LYS A 413 -3.16 4.31 32.90
C LYS A 413 -3.35 4.97 34.27
N TYR A 414 -2.61 6.06 34.54
CA TYR A 414 -2.65 6.75 35.81
C TYR A 414 -2.63 8.28 35.63
N LYS A 415 -3.66 8.98 36.10
CA LYS A 415 -3.77 10.48 36.13
C LYS A 415 -3.30 11.17 34.82
N GLY A 416 -3.71 10.65 33.66
CA GLY A 416 -3.32 11.20 32.36
C GLY A 416 -1.97 10.70 31.82
N PHE A 417 -1.23 9.91 32.59
CA PHE A 417 -0.06 9.17 32.14
C PHE A 417 -0.46 7.77 31.66
N THR A 418 0.13 7.32 30.58
CA THR A 418 -0.02 5.95 30.07
C THR A 418 1.34 5.38 29.74
N PHE A 419 1.60 4.15 30.20
CA PHE A 419 2.80 3.37 29.92
C PHE A 419 2.39 2.02 29.34
N LYS A 420 2.94 1.67 28.16
CA LYS A 420 2.55 0.45 27.44
C LYS A 420 3.79 -0.26 26.89
N PRO A 421 4.46 -1.11 27.67
CA PRO A 421 5.48 -2.03 27.17
C PRO A 421 4.83 -3.25 26.52
N GLY A 422 5.53 -3.83 25.57
CA GLY A 422 5.14 -5.06 24.90
C GLY A 422 6.34 -5.84 24.40
N LEU A 423 6.19 -7.15 24.37
CA LEU A 423 7.20 -8.09 23.90
C LEU A 423 6.56 -9.15 23.02
N ARG A 424 7.18 -9.46 21.89
CA ARG A 424 6.75 -10.51 20.97
C ARG A 424 7.95 -11.37 20.61
N TYR A 425 7.74 -12.68 20.60
CA TYR A 425 8.68 -13.66 20.08
C TYR A 425 8.10 -14.28 18.82
N GLU A 426 8.92 -14.44 17.79
CA GLU A 426 8.54 -15.10 16.54
C GLU A 426 9.60 -16.12 16.13
N GLN A 427 9.13 -17.32 15.77
CA GLN A 427 9.94 -18.39 15.19
C GLN A 427 9.46 -18.60 13.75
N THR A 428 10.37 -18.47 12.78
CA THR A 428 10.10 -18.68 11.35
C THR A 428 10.87 -19.89 10.89
N ILE A 429 10.20 -20.83 10.22
CA ILE A 429 10.78 -22.01 9.59
C ILE A 429 10.28 -22.01 8.15
N GLN A 430 11.19 -22.01 7.19
CA GLN A 430 10.84 -22.02 5.78
C GLN A 430 11.67 -23.05 5.01
N GLU A 431 11.03 -23.67 4.03
CA GLU A 431 11.59 -24.67 3.15
C GLU A 431 11.24 -24.30 1.71
N VAL A 432 12.24 -24.27 0.82
CA VAL A 432 12.06 -24.05 -0.61
C VAL A 432 12.54 -25.28 -1.36
N LYS A 433 11.66 -25.81 -2.22
CA LYS A 433 11.95 -26.94 -3.10
C LYS A 433 11.71 -26.54 -4.56
N TYR A 434 12.73 -26.69 -5.35
CA TYR A 434 12.68 -26.57 -6.81
C TYR A 434 12.31 -27.92 -7.41
N LEU A 435 11.38 -27.92 -8.36
CA LEU A 435 10.89 -29.10 -9.05
C LEU A 435 11.34 -29.11 -10.50
N VAL A 436 11.50 -27.92 -11.11
CA VAL A 436 11.97 -27.71 -12.47
C VAL A 436 12.86 -26.48 -12.51
N GLY A 437 13.88 -26.50 -13.36
CA GLY A 437 14.78 -25.38 -13.62
C GLY A 437 15.97 -25.29 -12.67
N PRO A 438 16.83 -24.29 -12.89
CA PRO A 438 18.13 -24.16 -12.23
C PRO A 438 18.01 -23.48 -10.86
N GLY A 439 17.23 -24.00 -9.96
CA GLY A 439 17.15 -23.48 -8.57
C GLY A 439 17.63 -24.54 -7.59
N GLU A 440 18.19 -24.11 -6.46
CA GLU A 440 18.60 -25.01 -5.39
C GLU A 440 17.58 -25.06 -4.26
N ASN A 441 17.41 -26.25 -3.67
CA ASN A 441 16.61 -26.42 -2.47
C ASN A 441 17.33 -25.79 -1.29
N PHE A 442 16.62 -25.04 -0.48
CA PHE A 442 17.18 -24.46 0.75
C PHE A 442 16.14 -24.39 1.86
N ASP A 443 16.67 -24.43 3.09
CA ASP A 443 15.90 -24.24 4.32
C ASP A 443 16.44 -23.01 5.05
N SER A 444 15.54 -22.28 5.70
CA SER A 444 15.94 -21.15 6.53
C SER A 444 15.13 -21.14 7.83
N ASN A 445 15.83 -20.88 8.94
CA ASN A 445 15.24 -20.90 10.26
C ASN A 445 15.80 -19.76 11.09
N PHE A 446 14.95 -18.91 11.60
CA PHE A 446 15.34 -17.77 12.43
C PHE A 446 14.29 -17.42 13.48
N SER A 447 14.77 -16.88 14.59
CA SER A 447 13.96 -16.43 15.70
C SER A 447 14.24 -14.97 16.02
N ASP A 448 13.19 -14.24 16.32
CA ASP A 448 13.25 -12.81 16.59
C ASP A 448 12.48 -12.44 17.86
N LEU A 449 13.13 -11.65 18.72
CA LEU A 449 12.50 -11.02 19.87
C LEU A 449 12.27 -9.55 19.57
N VAL A 450 11.03 -9.08 19.66
CA VAL A 450 10.58 -7.78 19.17
C VAL A 450 9.97 -6.97 20.31
N PRO A 451 10.76 -6.11 20.97
CA PRO A 451 10.27 -5.22 22.02
C PRO A 451 9.59 -3.96 21.47
N SER A 452 8.65 -3.43 22.24
CA SER A 452 8.02 -2.12 22.00
C SER A 452 7.67 -1.44 23.32
N VAL A 453 7.74 -0.11 23.35
CA VAL A 453 7.34 0.70 24.50
C VAL A 453 6.64 1.96 23.98
N SER A 454 5.50 2.31 24.57
CA SER A 454 4.81 3.58 24.31
C SER A 454 4.53 4.30 25.62
N LEU A 455 4.82 5.60 25.63
CA LEU A 455 4.59 6.53 26.73
C LEU A 455 3.64 7.62 26.26
N GLY A 456 2.71 8.04 27.09
CA GLY A 456 1.80 9.13 26.78
C GLY A 456 1.46 9.96 28.00
N ILE A 457 1.42 11.29 27.82
CA ILE A 457 1.10 12.25 28.87
C ILE A 457 0.07 13.25 28.33
N LYS A 458 -1.05 13.37 29.01
CA LYS A 458 -2.03 14.42 28.75
C LYS A 458 -1.56 15.71 29.42
N LEU A 459 -1.21 16.73 28.64
CA LEU A 459 -0.78 18.03 29.13
C LEU A 459 -1.96 18.96 29.47
N GLY A 460 -3.17 18.59 29.03
CA GLY A 460 -4.39 19.34 29.23
C GLY A 460 -5.59 18.60 28.63
N LYS A 461 -6.70 19.32 28.41
CA LYS A 461 -7.92 18.72 27.83
C LYS A 461 -7.76 18.38 26.34
N THR A 462 -6.88 19.10 25.63
CA THR A 462 -6.75 19.04 24.18
C THR A 462 -5.32 18.74 23.73
N GLN A 463 -4.36 18.63 24.66
CA GLN A 463 -2.94 18.50 24.36
C GLN A 463 -2.39 17.18 24.91
N ASN A 464 -1.60 16.51 24.10
CA ASN A 464 -0.97 15.25 24.43
C ASN A 464 0.49 15.26 23.99
N LEU A 465 1.38 14.71 24.80
CA LEU A 465 2.75 14.38 24.45
C LEU A 465 2.90 12.87 24.47
N ARG A 466 3.53 12.31 23.44
CA ARG A 466 3.75 10.87 23.29
C ARG A 466 5.18 10.59 22.89
N GLY A 467 5.78 9.57 23.50
CA GLY A 467 7.04 8.99 23.10
C GLY A 467 6.89 7.51 22.83
N GLY A 468 7.62 6.98 21.89
CA GLY A 468 7.58 5.57 21.52
C GLY A 468 8.95 5.03 21.12
N TYR A 469 9.15 3.76 21.40
CA TYR A 469 10.19 2.93 20.82
C TYR A 469 9.55 1.66 20.30
N ASN A 470 9.91 1.27 19.09
CA ASN A 470 9.57 -0.03 18.55
C ASN A 470 10.72 -0.60 17.71
N MET A 471 10.90 -1.89 17.83
CA MET A 471 11.71 -2.68 16.90
C MET A 471 10.77 -3.38 15.92
N ARG A 472 11.17 -3.45 14.66
CA ARG A 472 10.47 -4.19 13.62
C ARG A 472 11.47 -5.04 12.86
N ILE A 473 11.00 -6.17 12.37
CA ILE A 473 11.78 -7.02 11.48
C ILE A 473 11.19 -6.96 10.07
N TRP A 474 12.04 -7.13 9.08
CA TRP A 474 11.63 -7.38 7.72
C TRP A 474 12.32 -8.65 7.22
N ARG A 475 11.52 -9.65 6.86
CA ARG A 475 12.01 -10.93 6.36
C ARG A 475 12.20 -10.84 4.87
N PRO A 476 13.32 -11.34 4.32
CA PRO A 476 13.47 -11.42 2.88
C PRO A 476 12.36 -12.29 2.30
N GLY A 477 11.65 -11.77 1.32
CA GLY A 477 10.65 -12.51 0.58
C GLY A 477 11.29 -13.45 -0.44
N ILE A 478 10.49 -14.32 -1.06
CA ILE A 478 11.00 -15.26 -2.09
C ILE A 478 11.71 -14.53 -3.24
N TRP A 479 11.31 -13.30 -3.58
CA TRP A 479 11.98 -12.47 -4.58
C TRP A 479 13.42 -12.15 -4.26
N ASN A 480 13.69 -11.87 -2.97
CA ASN A 480 15.02 -11.56 -2.52
C ASN A 480 15.87 -12.82 -2.38
N LEU A 481 15.21 -13.95 -2.09
CA LEU A 481 15.85 -15.24 -1.80
C LEU A 481 16.01 -16.11 -3.04
N ASN A 482 15.11 -16.01 -4.04
CA ASN A 482 15.06 -16.88 -5.19
C ASN A 482 16.36 -16.79 -6.02
N PRO A 483 17.21 -17.81 -6.04
CA PRO A 483 18.44 -17.79 -6.81
C PRO A 483 18.23 -17.94 -8.33
N TYR A 484 16.97 -17.92 -8.81
CA TYR A 484 16.68 -17.92 -10.23
C TYR A 484 17.39 -16.77 -10.95
N PHE A 485 18.15 -17.13 -11.97
CA PHE A 485 18.89 -16.21 -12.81
C PHE A 485 17.97 -15.67 -13.90
N ASP A 486 17.38 -14.50 -13.67
CA ASP A 486 16.50 -13.85 -14.65
C ASP A 486 17.34 -13.09 -15.67
N ASN A 487 17.45 -13.66 -16.86
CA ASN A 487 18.10 -13.11 -18.03
C ASN A 487 17.13 -12.92 -19.21
N GLN A 488 15.84 -12.71 -18.94
CA GLN A 488 14.85 -12.41 -20.00
C GLN A 488 15.29 -11.19 -20.82
N ASN A 489 15.87 -10.20 -20.16
CA ASN A 489 16.65 -9.16 -20.83
C ASN A 489 18.14 -9.44 -20.59
N PRO A 490 18.90 -9.85 -21.60
CA PRO A 490 20.29 -10.24 -21.40
C PRO A 490 21.21 -9.10 -20.94
N MET A 491 20.78 -7.84 -21.13
CA MET A 491 21.54 -6.67 -20.67
C MET A 491 21.13 -6.17 -19.28
N PHE A 492 20.07 -6.73 -18.71
CA PHE A 492 19.57 -6.41 -17.37
C PHE A 492 19.21 -7.69 -16.62
N ILE A 493 20.19 -8.24 -15.96
CA ILE A 493 20.10 -9.55 -15.29
C ILE A 493 19.83 -9.35 -13.79
N SER A 494 18.96 -10.18 -13.23
CA SER A 494 18.71 -10.17 -11.80
C SER A 494 18.70 -11.56 -11.18
N GLN A 495 19.15 -11.67 -9.93
CA GLN A 495 19.17 -12.91 -9.16
C GLN A 495 18.97 -12.62 -7.69
N GLY A 496 18.12 -13.39 -7.00
CA GLY A 496 17.97 -13.32 -5.56
C GLY A 496 19.15 -13.95 -4.81
N ASN A 497 19.18 -13.77 -3.49
CA ASN A 497 20.23 -14.29 -2.60
C ASN A 497 19.62 -15.11 -1.46
N PRO A 498 19.72 -16.44 -1.46
CA PRO A 498 19.15 -17.30 -0.42
C PRO A 498 19.81 -17.13 0.95
N ASN A 499 20.97 -16.49 1.05
CA ASN A 499 21.73 -16.29 2.29
C ASN A 499 21.31 -15.04 3.09
N LEU A 500 20.25 -14.35 2.67
CA LEU A 500 19.77 -13.16 3.35
C LEU A 500 19.21 -13.47 4.73
N LYS A 501 19.42 -12.54 5.67
CA LYS A 501 18.89 -12.55 7.04
C LYS A 501 17.80 -11.50 7.20
N SER A 502 16.91 -11.67 8.19
CA SER A 502 15.93 -10.64 8.54
C SER A 502 16.61 -9.32 8.92
N GLU A 503 16.10 -8.22 8.38
CA GLU A 503 16.46 -6.89 8.84
C GLU A 503 15.84 -6.59 10.20
N LYS A 504 16.54 -5.75 10.99
CA LYS A 504 16.05 -5.22 12.27
C LYS A 504 16.07 -3.71 12.23
N SER A 505 14.90 -3.11 12.22
CA SER A 505 14.73 -1.66 12.22
C SER A 505 14.28 -1.17 13.59
N HIS A 506 15.01 -0.22 14.14
CA HIS A 506 14.72 0.44 15.42
C HIS A 506 14.16 1.83 15.15
N SER A 507 13.06 2.18 15.77
CA SER A 507 12.42 3.49 15.63
C SER A 507 12.11 4.11 16.98
N PHE A 508 12.44 5.38 17.12
CA PHE A 508 12.08 6.26 18.24
C PHE A 508 11.20 7.37 17.70
N ASP A 509 10.11 7.66 18.36
CA ASP A 509 9.21 8.75 18.02
C ASP A 509 8.87 9.62 19.25
N LEU A 510 8.79 10.92 19.01
CA LEU A 510 8.29 11.89 19.98
C LEU A 510 7.27 12.78 19.27
N SER A 511 6.03 12.80 19.74
CA SER A 511 4.98 13.57 19.11
C SER A 511 4.19 14.43 20.09
N TYR A 512 3.94 15.66 19.68
CA TYR A 512 3.07 16.60 20.33
C TYR A 512 1.80 16.79 19.50
N SER A 513 0.65 16.76 20.16
CA SER A 513 -0.65 16.93 19.52
C SER A 513 -1.51 17.90 20.29
N SER A 514 -2.18 18.79 19.57
CA SER A 514 -3.17 19.72 20.14
C SER A 514 -4.41 19.77 19.24
N PHE A 515 -5.59 19.51 19.80
CA PHE A 515 -6.85 19.43 19.06
C PHE A 515 -7.89 20.33 19.69
N THR A 516 -8.29 21.35 18.92
CA THR A 516 -9.36 22.28 19.27
C THR A 516 -10.43 22.29 18.17
N SER A 517 -11.55 22.94 18.39
CA SER A 517 -12.58 23.10 17.35
C SER A 517 -12.10 23.87 16.12
N LYS A 518 -11.14 24.78 16.27
CA LYS A 518 -10.60 25.63 15.21
C LYS A 518 -9.31 25.10 14.62
N PHE A 519 -8.39 24.60 15.46
CA PHE A 519 -7.05 24.16 15.04
C PHE A 519 -6.76 22.75 15.56
N ASN A 520 -6.25 21.92 14.66
CA ASN A 520 -5.69 20.63 15.00
C ASN A 520 -4.25 20.58 14.50
N ILE A 521 -3.33 20.34 15.41
CA ILE A 521 -1.88 20.31 15.14
C ILE A 521 -1.34 18.97 15.64
N ASN A 522 -0.52 18.32 14.84
CA ASN A 522 0.32 17.20 15.24
C ASN A 522 1.72 17.42 14.69
N LEU A 523 2.72 17.36 15.57
CA LEU A 523 4.13 17.41 15.24
C LEU A 523 4.77 16.11 15.75
N SER A 524 5.52 15.42 14.92
CA SER A 524 6.18 14.16 15.30
C SER A 524 7.62 14.14 14.79
N LEU A 525 8.57 14.12 15.70
CA LEU A 525 9.96 13.84 15.42
C LEU A 525 10.18 12.33 15.47
N ARG A 526 10.82 11.77 14.46
CA ARG A 526 11.16 10.36 14.38
C ARG A 526 12.63 10.18 14.03
N HIS A 527 13.26 9.25 14.72
CA HIS A 527 14.56 8.73 14.37
C HIS A 527 14.48 7.22 14.19
N SER A 528 14.95 6.70 13.06
CA SER A 528 15.01 5.26 12.80
C SER A 528 16.39 4.86 12.28
N PHE A 529 16.83 3.66 12.63
CA PHE A 529 18.06 3.10 12.10
C PHE A 529 17.91 1.59 11.86
N ASN A 530 18.66 1.15 10.86
CA ASN A 530 18.85 -0.25 10.49
C ASN A 530 20.34 -0.46 10.22
N ASN A 531 20.94 -1.51 10.77
CA ASN A 531 22.35 -1.82 10.60
C ASN A 531 22.61 -3.05 9.70
N ASN A 532 21.55 -3.67 9.19
CA ASN A 532 21.60 -4.90 8.41
C ASN A 532 20.52 -4.89 7.31
N GLY A 533 20.41 -3.74 6.60
CA GLY A 533 19.42 -3.54 5.55
C GLY A 533 19.70 -4.43 4.35
N ILE A 534 18.63 -4.97 3.77
CA ILE A 534 18.68 -5.68 2.50
C ILE A 534 18.63 -4.64 1.39
N GLU A 535 19.75 -4.50 0.68
CA GLU A 535 19.87 -3.56 -0.41
C GLU A 535 20.05 -4.30 -1.74
N ARG A 536 19.44 -3.76 -2.79
CA ARG A 536 19.71 -4.18 -4.16
C ARG A 536 21.02 -3.55 -4.60
N ILE A 537 21.89 -4.39 -5.14
CA ILE A 537 23.19 -3.99 -5.67
C ILE A 537 23.19 -4.26 -7.14
N SER A 538 23.57 -3.26 -7.91
CA SER A 538 23.77 -3.39 -9.35
C SER A 538 25.22 -3.15 -9.70
N ARG A 539 25.79 -4.02 -10.54
CA ARG A 539 27.12 -3.88 -11.07
C ARG A 539 27.16 -4.23 -12.57
N LEU A 540 28.05 -3.63 -13.28
CA LEU A 540 28.29 -3.97 -14.67
C LEU A 540 29.18 -5.22 -14.76
N ILE A 541 28.89 -6.10 -15.71
CA ILE A 541 29.78 -7.22 -16.07
C ILE A 541 30.91 -6.66 -16.92
N THR A 542 32.13 -6.69 -16.41
CA THR A 542 33.32 -6.10 -17.03
C THR A 542 34.28 -7.14 -17.60
N ASP A 543 34.06 -8.42 -17.34
CA ASP A 543 34.80 -9.50 -17.96
C ASP A 543 34.41 -9.60 -19.43
N LYS A 544 35.42 -9.56 -20.35
CA LYS A 544 35.20 -9.55 -21.79
C LYS A 544 34.60 -10.85 -22.33
N ASP A 545 34.89 -11.98 -21.67
CA ASP A 545 34.33 -13.28 -22.00
C ASP A 545 32.94 -13.49 -21.34
N GLY A 546 32.46 -12.48 -20.61
CA GLY A 546 31.29 -12.56 -19.75
C GLY A 546 31.59 -13.25 -18.43
N GLU A 547 30.64 -13.24 -17.51
CA GLU A 547 30.78 -13.87 -16.20
C GLU A 547 29.87 -15.09 -16.10
N ILE A 548 30.43 -16.21 -15.60
CA ILE A 548 29.69 -17.44 -15.36
C ILE A 548 29.27 -17.50 -13.89
N PHE A 549 28.00 -17.60 -13.66
CA PHE A 549 27.38 -17.73 -12.35
C PHE A 549 27.13 -19.19 -11.98
N GLU A 550 26.80 -19.43 -10.73
CA GLU A 550 26.40 -20.74 -10.24
C GLU A 550 25.26 -21.34 -11.08
N GLY A 551 25.33 -22.64 -11.37
CA GLY A 551 24.42 -23.29 -12.31
C GLY A 551 24.81 -23.15 -13.79
N GLY A 552 25.97 -22.53 -14.12
CA GLY A 552 26.47 -22.39 -15.48
C GLY A 552 25.80 -21.27 -16.30
N HIS A 553 25.08 -20.39 -15.65
CA HIS A 553 24.44 -19.23 -16.29
C HIS A 553 25.49 -18.19 -16.68
N LYS A 554 25.46 -17.74 -17.93
CA LYS A 554 26.39 -16.74 -18.45
C LYS A 554 25.72 -15.38 -18.52
N ALA A 555 26.37 -14.34 -17.94
CA ALA A 555 26.04 -12.95 -18.16
C ALA A 555 27.02 -12.36 -19.18
N PRO A 556 26.55 -11.75 -20.29
CA PRO A 556 27.43 -11.17 -21.29
C PRO A 556 28.14 -9.93 -20.79
N TYR A 557 29.26 -9.60 -21.38
CA TYR A 557 29.96 -8.34 -21.20
C TYR A 557 29.00 -7.14 -21.34
N GLY A 558 29.12 -6.15 -20.48
CA GLY A 558 28.27 -4.96 -20.52
C GLY A 558 26.86 -5.15 -19.95
N ALA A 559 26.48 -6.34 -19.52
CA ALA A 559 25.21 -6.57 -18.83
C ALA A 559 25.22 -5.94 -17.42
N LEU A 560 24.10 -5.38 -17.00
CA LEU A 560 23.89 -4.90 -15.64
C LEU A 560 23.33 -6.05 -14.80
N TYR A 561 24.15 -6.62 -13.93
CA TYR A 561 23.76 -7.65 -12.98
C TYR A 561 23.30 -7.03 -11.67
N SER A 562 22.16 -7.47 -11.15
CA SER A 562 21.58 -7.01 -9.90
C SER A 562 21.28 -8.17 -8.96
N THR A 563 21.63 -8.03 -7.68
CA THR A 563 21.32 -8.99 -6.61
C THR A 563 20.99 -8.28 -5.31
N TYR A 564 20.82 -9.02 -4.21
CA TYR A 564 20.50 -8.49 -2.89
C TYR A 564 21.54 -8.91 -1.85
N GLY A 565 21.79 -8.04 -0.87
CA GLY A 565 22.67 -8.33 0.25
C GLY A 565 22.25 -7.60 1.54
N ASN A 566 22.52 -8.20 2.71
CA ASN A 566 22.39 -7.53 4.01
C ASN A 566 23.58 -6.60 4.28
N ILE A 567 23.74 -5.60 3.44
CA ILE A 567 24.93 -4.72 3.42
C ILE A 567 24.59 -3.27 3.78
N GLY A 568 23.31 -2.94 3.85
CA GLY A 568 22.86 -1.59 4.09
C GLY A 568 22.90 -1.21 5.57
N LYS A 569 23.37 0.02 5.84
CA LYS A 569 23.15 0.72 7.10
C LYS A 569 22.39 1.99 6.78
N SER A 570 21.23 2.17 7.41
CA SER A 570 20.43 3.37 7.22
C SER A 570 20.18 4.08 8.53
N ARG A 571 20.21 5.41 8.49
CA ARG A 571 19.76 6.30 9.56
C ARG A 571 18.85 7.33 8.95
N GLU A 572 17.67 7.48 9.50
CA GLU A 572 16.69 8.42 9.03
C GLU A 572 16.17 9.24 10.20
N THR A 573 16.28 10.56 10.11
CA THR A 573 15.72 11.49 11.09
C THR A 573 14.75 12.42 10.38
N GLY A 574 13.52 12.49 10.85
CA GLY A 574 12.50 13.26 10.16
C GLY A 574 11.48 13.90 11.09
N LEU A 575 10.92 15.00 10.60
CA LEU A 575 9.81 15.71 11.19
C LEU A 575 8.56 15.49 10.33
N ASN A 576 7.49 15.00 10.94
CA ASN A 576 6.16 14.97 10.35
C ASN A 576 5.31 16.07 10.98
N PHE A 577 4.50 16.75 10.17
CA PHE A 577 3.58 17.76 10.66
C PHE A 577 2.20 17.61 10.02
N TYR A 578 1.19 17.90 10.79
CA TYR A 578 -0.18 18.01 10.34
C TYR A 578 -0.80 19.27 10.95
N LEU A 579 -1.41 20.08 10.10
CA LEU A 579 -2.18 21.25 10.48
C LEU A 579 -3.55 21.18 9.81
N ASN A 580 -4.62 21.37 10.58
CA ASN A 580 -5.96 21.59 10.05
C ASN A 580 -6.56 22.83 10.73
N TRP A 581 -7.03 23.75 9.92
CA TRP A 581 -7.64 24.98 10.34
C TRP A 581 -9.07 25.11 9.81
N ASN A 582 -10.05 25.08 10.72
CA ASN A 582 -11.44 25.36 10.43
C ASN A 582 -11.63 26.88 10.51
N ALA A 583 -11.32 27.60 9.40
CA ALA A 583 -11.37 29.06 9.34
C ALA A 583 -12.80 29.59 9.52
N SER A 584 -13.79 28.81 9.08
CA SER A 584 -15.23 29.04 9.32
C SER A 584 -15.98 27.68 9.29
N PRO A 585 -17.28 27.65 9.67
CA PRO A 585 -18.11 26.44 9.49
C PRO A 585 -18.21 25.94 8.02
N LYS A 586 -17.84 26.80 7.06
CA LYS A 586 -17.90 26.51 5.63
C LYS A 586 -16.53 26.38 4.98
N THR A 587 -15.44 26.72 5.69
CA THR A 587 -14.10 26.79 5.14
C THR A 587 -13.14 25.99 5.99
N ARG A 588 -12.47 25.04 5.39
CA ARG A 588 -11.44 24.21 6.01
C ARG A 588 -10.17 24.25 5.17
N ILE A 589 -9.03 24.42 5.83
CA ILE A 589 -7.70 24.41 5.22
C ILE A 589 -6.89 23.37 5.99
N TYR A 590 -6.20 22.51 5.27
CA TYR A 590 -5.33 21.52 5.89
C TYR A 590 -4.04 21.34 5.10
N VAL A 591 -2.98 21.06 5.84
CA VAL A 591 -1.66 20.73 5.31
C VAL A 591 -1.09 19.59 6.14
N ASN A 592 -0.55 18.59 5.49
CA ASN A 592 0.31 17.59 6.10
C ASN A 592 1.60 17.47 5.31
N GLY A 593 2.66 17.04 5.97
CA GLY A 593 3.93 16.85 5.31
C GLY A 593 4.97 16.25 6.23
N ARG A 594 6.08 15.93 5.61
CA ARG A 594 7.24 15.41 6.29
C ARG A 594 8.52 15.90 5.61
N GLY A 595 9.57 16.03 6.39
CA GLY A 595 10.93 16.20 5.90
C GLY A 595 11.83 15.22 6.64
N ASN A 596 12.57 14.40 5.90
CA ASN A 596 13.50 13.43 6.45
C ASN A 596 14.90 13.68 5.91
N TYR A 597 15.89 13.59 6.78
CA TYR A 597 17.28 13.43 6.41
C TYR A 597 17.63 11.95 6.48
N SER A 598 18.11 11.40 5.38
CA SER A 598 18.52 10.00 5.24
C SER A 598 20.03 9.94 5.06
N ASP A 599 20.69 9.01 5.76
CA ASP A 599 22.10 8.65 5.63
C ASP A 599 22.15 7.14 5.38
N LEU A 600 22.57 6.76 4.18
CA LEU A 600 22.59 5.39 3.67
C LEU A 600 24.05 4.99 3.42
N ARG A 601 24.49 3.87 3.97
CA ARG A 601 25.87 3.40 3.87
C ARG A 601 25.93 1.91 3.61
N SER A 602 26.86 1.52 2.79
CA SER A 602 27.32 0.13 2.63
C SER A 602 28.84 0.08 2.72
N PRO A 603 29.42 -0.15 3.92
CA PRO A 603 30.88 -0.23 4.05
C PRO A 603 31.49 -1.35 3.19
N ALA A 604 30.75 -2.44 2.97
CA ALA A 604 31.21 -3.57 2.15
C ALA A 604 31.34 -3.25 0.64
N GLN A 605 30.67 -2.19 0.20
CA GLN A 605 30.66 -1.72 -1.20
C GLN A 605 31.32 -0.34 -1.34
N GLU A 606 31.81 0.24 -0.25
CA GLU A 606 32.35 1.61 -0.19
C GLU A 606 31.35 2.68 -0.65
N LEU A 607 30.03 2.38 -0.52
CA LEU A 607 28.96 3.27 -0.93
C LEU A 607 28.44 4.09 0.24
N HIS A 608 28.25 5.39 0.00
CA HIS A 608 27.64 6.33 0.94
C HIS A 608 26.81 7.37 0.18
N ASN A 609 25.54 7.46 0.51
CA ASN A 609 24.66 8.48 -0.04
C ASN A 609 23.78 9.07 1.07
N TYR A 610 23.53 10.37 1.01
CA TYR A 610 22.76 11.07 2.03
C TYR A 610 22.02 12.28 1.44
N GLY A 611 21.04 12.75 2.18
CA GLY A 611 20.34 13.98 1.81
C GLY A 611 18.93 14.08 2.37
N TRP A 612 18.27 15.15 1.97
CA TRP A 612 16.92 15.47 2.37
C TRP A 612 15.88 14.91 1.39
N ASN A 613 14.84 14.34 1.97
CA ASN A 613 13.62 13.98 1.26
C ASN A 613 12.45 14.67 1.97
N ALA A 614 11.64 15.38 1.21
CA ALA A 614 10.48 16.06 1.75
C ALA A 614 9.23 15.79 0.91
N SER A 615 8.06 15.74 1.55
CA SER A 615 6.78 15.70 0.88
C SER A 615 5.76 16.56 1.65
N ALA A 616 4.92 17.24 0.92
CA ALA A 616 3.83 18.00 1.51
C ALA A 616 2.56 17.85 0.67
N TYR A 617 1.44 17.85 1.36
CA TYR A 617 0.11 17.75 0.80
C TYR A 617 -0.82 18.71 1.54
N GLY A 618 -1.66 19.45 0.81
CA GLY A 618 -2.63 20.35 1.42
C GLY A 618 -3.86 20.56 0.56
N GLY A 619 -4.86 21.16 1.15
CA GLY A 619 -6.09 21.48 0.44
C GLY A 619 -6.97 22.47 1.15
N ILE A 620 -7.89 23.02 0.36
CA ILE A 620 -8.94 23.95 0.79
C ILE A 620 -10.27 23.32 0.45
N GLN A 621 -11.16 23.27 1.41
CA GLN A 621 -12.56 22.87 1.23
C GLN A 621 -13.45 24.05 1.53
N GLN A 622 -14.35 24.40 0.61
CA GLN A 622 -15.26 25.50 0.72
C GLN A 622 -16.69 25.07 0.39
N THR A 623 -17.60 25.26 1.31
CA THR A 623 -19.05 25.13 1.04
C THR A 623 -19.57 26.42 0.46
N LEU A 624 -20.02 26.35 -0.79
CA LEU A 624 -20.60 27.46 -1.56
C LEU A 624 -22.14 27.54 -1.32
N PRO A 625 -22.80 28.63 -1.74
CA PRO A 625 -24.26 28.69 -1.77
C PRO A 625 -24.86 27.50 -2.51
N GLY A 626 -26.05 27.06 -2.13
CA GLY A 626 -26.73 25.89 -2.70
C GLY A 626 -26.14 24.54 -2.27
N LYS A 627 -25.37 24.52 -1.17
CA LYS A 627 -24.70 23.31 -0.63
C LYS A 627 -23.73 22.65 -1.62
N VAL A 628 -23.18 23.41 -2.55
CA VAL A 628 -22.10 22.93 -3.44
C VAL A 628 -20.80 22.97 -2.64
N ARG A 629 -20.04 21.88 -2.67
CA ARG A 629 -18.71 21.79 -2.04
C ARG A 629 -17.64 21.85 -3.12
N LEU A 630 -16.74 22.80 -2.93
CA LEU A 630 -15.53 22.95 -3.71
C LEU A 630 -14.36 22.36 -2.90
N SER A 631 -13.55 21.51 -3.52
CA SER A 631 -12.32 20.96 -2.96
C SER A 631 -11.16 21.26 -3.91
N LEU A 632 -10.16 21.97 -3.40
CA LEU A 632 -8.89 22.21 -4.07
C LEU A 632 -7.80 21.46 -3.30
N ASN A 633 -7.05 20.61 -3.96
CA ASN A 633 -5.98 19.88 -3.31
C ASN A 633 -4.73 19.93 -4.16
N GLY A 634 -3.57 19.89 -3.51
CA GLY A 634 -2.30 19.85 -4.18
C GLY A 634 -1.19 19.35 -3.27
N GLY A 635 -0.12 18.90 -3.88
CA GLY A 635 1.01 18.39 -3.13
C GLY A 635 2.14 17.92 -4.02
N GLY A 636 3.21 17.45 -3.38
CA GLY A 636 4.35 16.90 -4.08
C GLY A 636 5.39 16.32 -3.13
N SER A 637 6.39 15.72 -3.72
CA SER A 637 7.57 15.23 -3.02
C SER A 637 8.85 15.57 -3.79
N THR A 638 9.94 15.73 -3.04
CA THR A 638 11.28 15.75 -3.59
C THR A 638 11.72 14.33 -3.99
N PRO A 639 12.77 14.17 -4.79
CA PRO A 639 13.36 12.88 -5.10
C PRO A 639 13.74 12.08 -3.85
N ARG A 640 13.47 10.77 -3.86
CA ARG A 640 13.92 9.85 -2.83
C ARG A 640 15.36 9.43 -3.10
N ILE A 641 16.16 9.36 -2.03
CA ILE A 641 17.55 8.92 -2.08
C ILE A 641 17.61 7.41 -1.87
N SER A 642 18.41 6.73 -2.67
CA SER A 642 18.80 5.33 -2.52
C SER A 642 20.33 5.23 -2.40
N LEU A 643 20.85 4.05 -2.05
CA LEU A 643 22.28 3.87 -1.85
C LEU A 643 23.12 4.24 -3.09
N GLN A 644 22.66 3.86 -4.28
CA GLN A 644 23.33 4.09 -5.57
C GLN A 644 22.73 5.23 -6.40
N GLY A 645 21.85 6.08 -5.86
CA GLY A 645 21.28 7.14 -6.68
C GLY A 645 20.09 7.85 -6.07
N LYS A 646 19.21 8.36 -6.91
CA LYS A 646 17.96 8.99 -6.50
C LYS A 646 16.84 8.76 -7.50
N GLY A 647 15.64 8.59 -6.95
CA GLY A 647 14.41 8.49 -7.72
C GLY A 647 13.87 9.86 -8.14
N SER A 648 12.61 9.91 -8.51
CA SER A 648 11.93 11.12 -8.98
C SER A 648 11.14 11.81 -7.87
N GLY A 649 11.14 13.15 -7.90
CA GLY A 649 10.12 13.96 -7.27
C GLY A 649 8.88 14.04 -8.15
N TYR A 650 7.77 14.46 -7.57
CA TYR A 650 6.53 14.68 -8.30
C TYR A 650 5.69 15.79 -7.65
N SER A 651 4.80 16.39 -8.45
CA SER A 651 3.75 17.29 -7.97
C SER A 651 2.40 16.88 -8.56
N TYR A 652 1.32 17.21 -7.89
CA TYR A 652 -0.01 17.04 -8.42
C TYR A 652 -1.00 18.05 -7.82
N TYR A 653 -2.11 18.25 -8.51
CA TYR A 653 -3.22 19.06 -8.04
C TYR A 653 -4.54 18.46 -8.50
N SER A 654 -5.61 18.73 -7.75
CA SER A 654 -6.96 18.30 -8.10
C SER A 654 -8.01 19.34 -7.69
N LEU A 655 -9.08 19.36 -8.45
CA LEU A 655 -10.29 20.16 -8.22
C LEU A 655 -11.49 19.20 -8.18
N GLY A 656 -12.34 19.35 -7.19
CA GLY A 656 -13.59 18.61 -7.06
C GLY A 656 -14.76 19.54 -6.77
N LEU A 657 -15.90 19.28 -7.41
CA LEU A 657 -17.18 19.90 -7.13
C LEU A 657 -18.18 18.80 -6.80
N SER A 658 -18.78 18.86 -5.63
CA SER A 658 -19.79 17.87 -5.22
C SER A 658 -21.04 18.55 -4.69
N ARG A 659 -22.19 17.93 -4.95
CA ARG A 659 -23.48 18.35 -4.43
C ARG A 659 -24.34 17.15 -4.13
N SER A 660 -25.02 17.18 -2.97
CA SER A 660 -26.01 16.20 -2.60
C SER A 660 -27.41 16.76 -2.81
N PHE A 661 -28.32 15.89 -3.24
CA PHE A 661 -29.70 16.18 -3.57
C PHE A 661 -30.63 15.22 -2.83
N LEU A 662 -31.92 15.48 -2.89
CA LEU A 662 -33.01 14.73 -2.26
C LEU A 662 -32.98 14.84 -0.72
N LYS A 663 -34.05 14.36 -0.10
CA LYS A 663 -34.18 14.27 1.35
C LYS A 663 -33.09 13.35 1.89
N GLU A 664 -32.48 13.70 3.02
CA GLU A 664 -31.37 12.97 3.65
C GLU A 664 -30.12 12.81 2.74
N GLU A 665 -29.96 13.70 1.75
CA GLU A 665 -28.84 13.70 0.85
C GLU A 665 -28.62 12.34 0.15
N ARG A 666 -29.72 11.69 -0.29
CA ARG A 666 -29.68 10.34 -0.84
C ARG A 666 -29.01 10.24 -2.20
N LEU A 667 -29.02 11.31 -2.99
CA LEU A 667 -28.35 11.38 -4.28
C LEU A 667 -27.15 12.31 -4.18
N SER A 668 -25.96 11.85 -4.55
CA SER A 668 -24.75 12.66 -4.60
C SER A 668 -24.16 12.64 -6.00
N LEU A 669 -23.83 13.82 -6.53
CA LEU A 669 -23.10 14.02 -7.77
C LEU A 669 -21.75 14.62 -7.44
N ASN A 670 -20.70 14.11 -8.06
CA ASN A 670 -19.35 14.63 -7.94
C ASN A 670 -18.70 14.73 -9.31
N ILE A 671 -18.13 15.90 -9.63
CA ILE A 671 -17.32 16.17 -10.81
C ILE A 671 -15.90 16.44 -10.30
N TYR A 672 -14.92 15.82 -10.89
CA TYR A 672 -13.54 15.96 -10.45
C TYR A 672 -12.58 15.99 -11.63
N CYS A 673 -11.48 16.68 -11.42
CA CYS A 673 -10.36 16.67 -12.35
C CYS A 673 -9.04 16.78 -11.58
N SER A 674 -7.99 16.21 -12.14
CA SER A 674 -6.63 16.33 -11.63
C SER A 674 -5.63 16.49 -12.77
N ASN A 675 -4.57 17.25 -12.53
CA ASN A 675 -3.47 17.49 -13.44
C ASN A 675 -3.94 17.88 -14.87
N VAL A 676 -5.00 18.69 -14.98
CA VAL A 676 -5.64 19.00 -16.27
C VAL A 676 -4.73 19.73 -17.26
N LEU A 677 -3.71 20.42 -16.76
CA LEU A 677 -2.72 21.13 -17.58
C LEU A 677 -1.59 20.21 -18.05
N GLU A 678 -1.40 19.04 -17.41
CA GLU A 678 -0.34 18.09 -17.69
C GLU A 678 -0.90 16.77 -18.25
N LYS A 679 -0.65 16.51 -19.54
CA LYS A 679 -1.07 15.24 -20.16
C LYS A 679 -0.32 14.05 -19.59
N TYR A 680 0.98 14.22 -19.37
CA TYR A 680 1.88 13.20 -18.83
C TYR A 680 2.64 13.76 -17.64
N ARG A 681 2.95 12.89 -16.69
CA ARG A 681 3.91 13.12 -15.61
C ARG A 681 5.16 12.35 -15.90
N THR A 682 6.30 13.02 -15.73
CA THR A 682 7.61 12.42 -15.96
C THR A 682 8.24 12.00 -14.64
N TYR A 683 8.77 10.78 -14.60
CA TYR A 683 9.55 10.24 -13.50
C TYR A 683 10.95 9.97 -13.99
N ASN A 684 11.93 10.59 -13.33
CA ASN A 684 13.34 10.45 -13.67
C ASN A 684 14.04 9.69 -12.55
N ASN A 685 14.70 8.58 -12.87
CA ASN A 685 15.53 7.84 -11.95
C ASN A 685 16.98 7.91 -12.39
N HIS A 686 17.86 7.90 -11.41
CA HIS A 686 19.30 7.96 -11.59
C HIS A 686 19.96 6.92 -10.70
N THR A 687 20.82 6.09 -11.28
CA THR A 687 21.61 5.08 -10.58
C THR A 687 23.05 5.18 -11.06
N GLU A 688 23.99 5.16 -10.14
CA GLU A 688 25.41 5.24 -10.41
C GLU A 688 26.14 4.12 -9.67
N GLY A 689 27.00 3.43 -10.39
CA GLY A 689 27.91 2.43 -9.88
C GLY A 689 29.37 2.82 -10.15
N ALA A 690 30.31 1.98 -9.75
CA ALA A 690 31.74 2.26 -9.92
C ALA A 690 32.14 2.50 -11.39
N ASN A 691 31.48 1.82 -12.33
CA ASN A 691 31.86 1.79 -13.75
C ASN A 691 30.70 2.13 -14.71
N PHE A 692 29.58 2.63 -14.19
CA PHE A 692 28.46 3.04 -15.03
C PHE A 692 27.60 4.14 -14.37
N ILE A 693 26.87 4.86 -15.23
CA ILE A 693 25.74 5.69 -14.85
C ILE A 693 24.52 5.29 -15.66
N SER A 694 23.37 5.13 -15.02
CA SER A 694 22.10 4.82 -15.68
C SER A 694 21.04 5.85 -15.33
N LYS A 695 20.34 6.36 -16.31
CA LYS A 695 19.24 7.33 -16.20
C LYS A 695 18.02 6.78 -16.90
N SER A 696 16.86 6.86 -16.28
CA SER A 696 15.60 6.54 -16.93
C SER A 696 14.58 7.66 -16.74
N SER A 697 13.76 7.87 -17.76
CA SER A 697 12.70 8.86 -17.81
C SER A 697 11.41 8.16 -18.26
N SER A 698 10.42 8.07 -17.38
CA SER A 698 9.15 7.44 -17.70
C SER A 698 8.02 8.47 -17.66
N LYS A 699 7.21 8.51 -18.72
CA LYS A 699 6.08 9.42 -18.90
C LYS A 699 4.77 8.66 -18.79
N TYR A 700 4.03 8.87 -17.71
CA TYR A 700 2.73 8.25 -17.47
C TYR A 700 1.59 9.24 -17.68
N PRO A 701 0.43 8.81 -18.22
CA PRO A 701 -0.76 9.62 -18.31
C PRO A 701 -1.14 10.19 -16.94
N SER A 702 -1.22 11.51 -16.85
CA SER A 702 -1.43 12.24 -15.59
C SER A 702 -2.77 12.96 -15.53
N ARG A 703 -3.26 13.41 -16.68
CA ARG A 703 -4.53 14.13 -16.79
C ARG A 703 -5.71 13.20 -16.53
N TYR A 704 -6.51 13.56 -15.53
CA TYR A 704 -7.66 12.79 -15.13
C TYR A 704 -8.87 13.68 -14.89
N TYR A 705 -10.02 13.35 -15.47
CA TYR A 705 -11.27 14.04 -15.24
C TYR A 705 -12.45 13.08 -15.39
N GLY A 706 -13.47 13.31 -14.61
CA GLY A 706 -14.63 12.42 -14.61
C GLY A 706 -15.75 12.91 -13.71
N PHE A 707 -16.77 12.09 -13.64
CA PHE A 707 -17.89 12.28 -12.72
C PHE A 707 -18.28 10.99 -12.02
N SER A 708 -18.92 11.12 -10.89
CA SER A 708 -19.54 9.99 -10.20
C SER A 708 -20.91 10.37 -9.67
N ILE A 709 -21.79 9.37 -9.68
CA ILE A 709 -23.14 9.42 -9.14
C ILE A 709 -23.27 8.34 -8.07
N SER A 710 -23.87 8.67 -6.94
CA SER A 710 -24.16 7.72 -5.87
C SER A 710 -25.59 7.91 -5.37
N TYR A 711 -26.33 6.82 -5.29
CA TYR A 711 -27.70 6.82 -4.81
C TYR A 711 -27.88 5.84 -3.64
N ARG A 712 -28.42 6.33 -2.51
CA ARG A 712 -28.63 5.55 -1.30
C ARG A 712 -30.12 5.28 -1.08
N LEU A 713 -30.45 4.00 -0.89
CA LEU A 713 -31.76 3.50 -0.50
C LEU A 713 -31.75 3.05 0.96
N GLY A 714 -32.90 3.14 1.61
CA GLY A 714 -33.08 2.66 2.97
C GLY A 714 -32.46 3.56 4.03
N GLU A 715 -32.74 3.25 5.28
CA GLU A 715 -32.25 3.94 6.47
C GLU A 715 -31.97 2.92 7.56
N LEU A 716 -30.85 3.07 8.22
CA LEU A 716 -30.45 2.27 9.37
C LEU A 716 -30.65 3.11 10.64
N LYS A 717 -31.42 2.62 11.61
CA LYS A 717 -31.82 3.37 12.83
C LYS A 717 -31.08 2.95 14.10
N ALA A 718 -30.18 1.99 14.05
CA ALA A 718 -29.47 1.47 15.23
C ALA A 718 -28.08 0.93 14.93
N SER A 719 -27.20 0.57 15.87
CA SER A 719 -25.79 0.23 15.64
C SER A 719 -25.48 -1.28 15.59
N VAL A 720 -24.53 -1.70 14.78
CA VAL A 720 -24.12 -3.12 14.56
C VAL A 720 -22.90 -3.47 15.41
N LYS A 721 -22.90 -4.57 16.13
CA LYS A 721 -21.72 -5.09 16.82
C LYS A 721 -20.89 -5.96 15.90
N LYS A 722 -19.57 -5.73 15.92
CA LYS A 722 -18.59 -6.55 15.19
C LYS A 722 -17.51 -7.03 16.16
N ALA A 723 -16.87 -8.15 15.85
CA ALA A 723 -15.76 -8.64 16.65
C ALA A 723 -14.65 -7.59 16.72
N ALA A 724 -14.17 -7.28 17.92
CA ALA A 724 -13.17 -6.24 18.14
C ALA A 724 -11.76 -6.67 17.68
N ARG A 725 -11.57 -7.95 17.39
CA ARG A 725 -10.28 -8.54 17.00
C ARG A 725 -10.46 -9.62 15.96
N SER A 726 -9.52 -9.73 15.05
CA SER A 726 -9.42 -10.74 14.02
C SER A 726 -7.96 -11.04 13.72
N ILE A 727 -7.72 -12.14 13.02
CA ILE A 727 -6.41 -12.56 12.57
C ILE A 727 -5.86 -11.68 11.47
N ASP A 728 -4.56 -11.39 11.52
CA ASP A 728 -3.78 -10.93 10.39
C ASP A 728 -2.37 -11.47 10.34
N ASN A 729 -1.86 -11.47 9.12
CA ASN A 729 -0.48 -11.70 8.81
C ASN A 729 0.10 -10.42 8.23
N ASP A 730 0.96 -9.79 9.02
CA ASP A 730 1.61 -8.53 8.65
C ASP A 730 2.94 -8.76 7.91
N ASP A 731 3.36 -10.03 7.79
CA ASP A 731 4.60 -10.39 7.14
C ASP A 731 4.50 -10.38 5.60
N VAL A 732 5.63 -10.19 4.93
CA VAL A 732 5.72 -10.15 3.48
C VAL A 732 5.26 -11.47 2.87
N LYS A 733 4.24 -11.42 2.02
CA LYS A 733 3.83 -12.58 1.24
C LYS A 733 4.74 -12.71 0.03
N GLY A 734 5.72 -13.58 0.18
CA GLY A 734 6.59 -13.90 -0.94
C GLY A 734 5.84 -14.62 -2.05
N GLY A 735 6.09 -14.23 -3.26
CA GLY A 735 5.94 -15.09 -4.40
C GLY A 735 4.69 -14.97 -5.24
N GLY A 736 4.34 -13.80 -5.65
CA GLY A 736 3.71 -13.65 -6.94
C GLY A 736 4.78 -13.19 -7.93
N GLY A 737 5.33 -14.08 -8.74
CA GLY A 737 6.16 -13.70 -9.86
C GLY A 737 5.40 -12.73 -10.73
N GLY A 738 5.46 -11.45 -10.43
CA GLY A 738 5.02 -10.43 -11.35
C GLY A 738 6.04 -10.44 -12.47
N GLY A 739 5.67 -10.97 -13.62
CA GLY A 739 6.36 -10.57 -14.82
C GLY A 739 6.41 -9.06 -14.79
N ASN A 740 7.60 -8.53 -14.72
CA ASN A 740 7.84 -7.12 -14.81
C ASN A 740 7.51 -6.71 -16.25
N THR A 741 6.24 -6.41 -16.50
CA THR A 741 5.92 -5.62 -17.68
C THR A 741 6.52 -4.27 -17.42
N GLY A 742 7.63 -4.01 -18.07
CA GLY A 742 8.51 -2.87 -18.03
C GLY A 742 7.91 -1.61 -17.43
N GLY A 743 8.35 -1.27 -16.28
CA GLY A 743 8.04 -0.05 -15.59
C GLY A 743 8.98 0.03 -14.41
N GLY A 744 10.19 0.53 -14.63
CA GLY A 744 11.14 0.82 -13.58
C GLY A 744 10.48 1.71 -12.55
N GLY A 745 10.13 1.14 -11.46
CA GLY A 745 9.78 1.83 -10.24
C GLY A 745 10.75 1.36 -9.19
N GLY A 746 11.87 2.02 -9.08
CA GLY A 746 12.77 1.84 -7.96
C GLY A 746 12.02 2.06 -6.67
N GLN A 747 12.28 1.22 -5.72
CA GLN A 747 11.93 1.46 -4.32
C GLN A 747 12.46 2.79 -3.86
#